data_e1e176ad27f412a7ad5e41a404cc67c8
#
_entry.id   e1e176ad27f412a7ad5e41a404cc67c8
#
_cell.length_a   1.000
_cell.length_b   1.000
_cell.length_c   1.000
_cell.angle_alpha   90.00
_cell.angle_beta   90.00
_cell.angle_gamma   90.00
#
_symmetry.space_group_name_H-M   'P 1'
#
loop_
_entity.id
_entity.type
_entity.pdbx_description
1 polymer ?
#
loop_
_entity_poly.entity_id
_entity_poly.type
_entity_poly.pdbx_seq_one_letter_code
_entity_poly.pdbx_strand_id
1 'polypeptide(L)'
;QWDAEEICQLIRRHRISILGFTPSYGSQLAQHLATQQQTLPVRMCITGGEALTGEHLQRIRAAFQPSLFFNAYGPTETVVMPLASLAPQQLAEGVASVPIGSIVGARVAYILDADLALVPQGATGELYVGGAGLAQGYHRRPGMSAERFVADPFAGDGGRLYRTGDLVRQCADGQVEYIGRVDHQVKIRGFRIELGEIETRLLDHPAVREAVVLALDTPAGKQLAGYLVTEVAEQNEVQQANLREVLKQQLKTQLPDYMVPTHLMLLTSMPLTANGKLDRRALPMPDPELNRQQYVAPSNALEQTLAKVWGEVLNVQQVGLNDNFFELGGDSILSIQVVSRARQLGIHFTPRDLFQHQTVQTLARVASHTQRVSAEQGQLSGEAPLTPIQHWFFDSAIPQPQHWNQALLLEPLGVLDAQLLEQALMAVVEQHDALRLRFNQAGGQWRAEYLPLSDAPLLWQVRVPSMATCEALFADAQRSLDLEHGPLLRAVLVDGPEGEQRVLLAIHHLVVDGVSWRVLLEDLQNVYRQLEAGQALNLPAKTSALRDWSSRLLAYAGSESLREELSWWQQQLAGPAAQLPGLNAAGRQQHQQACSHSVTLDAERTRQLLQQAPAAYRTQVNDLLLTALARVLCRWSGQPSALVQLEGHGREALFDEIDLTRTVGWFTSAYPLRLTPLQVEEAAGQGASIKTIKEQLRGVPHKGLGYGVLRYLADESCREALAALPLAPVTFNYLGQFDQSFGADALLRPLDESVGPAHAPEAPLPNELSIDSQVYGGELVLRWTYSAERFDAELIGELADAYLGELHSLIAHCLRDDAGGLTPSDFPLARLTQAQLDGLPVPAAQIEDVYPLTPMQEGMLLHTLLEPGTGLYYMQDRYRINSELDPERFAQAWQAVVARHEALRASFCWNVGEDMLQVIHKPGSTPIECLDWSAVPEAEQEAKLQVLHKQERETGFDLLNQAPFHLRLIRVGAARYWFMMSNHHILIDAWC
;
A
#
# COMPACT_ATOMS: atom_id res chain seq x y z
N GLN A 1 -20.53 -20.98 10.57
CA GLN A 1 -19.09 -20.86 10.90
C GLN A 1 -18.99 -20.78 12.40
N TRP A 2 -18.21 -21.67 13.01
CA TRP A 2 -18.01 -21.68 14.47
C TRP A 2 -17.04 -20.56 14.82
N ASP A 3 -17.33 -19.80 15.85
CA ASP A 3 -16.47 -18.71 16.32
C ASP A 3 -15.13 -19.29 16.83
N ALA A 4 -14.02 -18.59 16.55
CA ALA A 4 -12.68 -19.03 16.95
C ALA A 4 -12.55 -19.16 18.47
N GLU A 5 -13.20 -18.27 19.22
CA GLU A 5 -13.23 -18.31 20.68
C GLU A 5 -13.95 -19.56 21.20
N GLU A 6 -15.13 -19.85 20.65
CA GLU A 6 -15.92 -21.03 21.03
C GLU A 6 -15.14 -22.33 20.79
N ILE A 7 -14.48 -22.46 19.65
CA ILE A 7 -13.64 -23.63 19.33
C ILE A 7 -12.47 -23.77 20.32
N CYS A 8 -11.77 -22.67 20.62
CA CYS A 8 -10.66 -22.70 21.57
C CYS A 8 -11.14 -23.09 22.97
N GLN A 9 -12.34 -22.64 23.39
CA GLN A 9 -12.97 -23.05 24.64
C GLN A 9 -13.35 -24.54 24.65
N LEU A 10 -13.90 -25.05 23.54
CA LEU A 10 -14.21 -26.48 23.41
C LEU A 10 -12.96 -27.36 23.45
N ILE A 11 -11.87 -26.96 22.79
CA ILE A 11 -10.59 -27.66 22.85
C ILE A 11 -10.09 -27.79 24.29
N ARG A 12 -10.16 -26.72 25.07
CA ARG A 12 -9.79 -26.73 26.51
C ARG A 12 -10.73 -27.57 27.34
N ARG A 13 -12.04 -27.33 27.21
CA ARG A 13 -13.09 -27.99 28.01
C ARG A 13 -13.05 -29.50 27.82
N HIS A 14 -12.88 -29.96 26.60
CA HIS A 14 -12.89 -31.39 26.28
C HIS A 14 -11.50 -32.01 26.20
N ARG A 15 -10.43 -31.25 26.50
CA ARG A 15 -9.02 -31.67 26.43
C ARG A 15 -8.69 -32.35 25.12
N ILE A 16 -9.11 -31.78 24.02
CA ILE A 16 -8.88 -32.31 22.69
C ILE A 16 -7.38 -32.32 22.40
N SER A 17 -6.85 -33.50 22.04
CA SER A 17 -5.41 -33.68 21.82
C SER A 17 -5.01 -33.87 20.36
N ILE A 18 -5.98 -34.07 19.47
CA ILE A 18 -5.78 -34.17 18.02
C ILE A 18 -6.69 -33.17 17.32
N LEU A 19 -6.14 -32.34 16.49
CA LEU A 19 -6.87 -31.32 15.72
C LEU A 19 -6.69 -31.55 14.22
N GLY A 20 -7.80 -31.49 13.48
CA GLY A 20 -7.81 -31.53 12.02
C GLY A 20 -8.52 -30.25 11.49
N PHE A 21 -7.84 -29.48 10.64
CA PHE A 21 -8.40 -28.24 10.05
C PHE A 21 -7.67 -27.86 8.75
N THR A 22 -8.26 -26.96 7.98
CA THR A 22 -7.53 -26.37 6.84
C THR A 22 -6.46 -25.38 7.32
N PRO A 23 -5.34 -25.20 6.61
CA PRO A 23 -4.29 -24.26 6.95
C PRO A 23 -4.81 -22.84 7.29
N SER A 24 -5.73 -22.31 6.48
CA SER A 24 -6.34 -20.99 6.72
C SER A 24 -7.12 -20.91 8.02
N TYR A 25 -7.94 -21.93 8.32
CA TYR A 25 -8.73 -21.97 9.56
C TYR A 25 -7.86 -22.19 10.79
N GLY A 26 -6.86 -23.07 10.71
CA GLY A 26 -5.88 -23.27 11.77
C GLY A 26 -5.09 -22.00 12.09
N SER A 27 -4.73 -21.23 11.06
CA SER A 27 -4.07 -19.93 11.21
C SER A 27 -4.99 -18.89 11.88
N GLN A 28 -6.27 -18.89 11.57
CA GLN A 28 -7.27 -18.00 12.22
C GLN A 28 -7.43 -18.32 13.72
N LEU A 29 -7.51 -19.62 14.09
CA LEU A 29 -7.54 -20.05 15.48
C LEU A 29 -6.23 -19.65 16.21
N ALA A 30 -5.09 -19.85 15.55
CA ALA A 30 -3.79 -19.48 16.08
C ALA A 30 -3.67 -17.97 16.31
N GLN A 31 -4.18 -17.16 15.39
CA GLN A 31 -4.20 -15.71 15.53
C GLN A 31 -5.09 -15.27 16.71
N HIS A 32 -6.27 -15.88 16.88
CA HIS A 32 -7.13 -15.63 18.03
C HIS A 32 -6.42 -15.94 19.36
N LEU A 33 -5.69 -17.07 19.44
CA LEU A 33 -4.92 -17.43 20.63
C LEU A 33 -3.76 -16.44 20.86
N ALA A 34 -3.09 -15.98 19.82
CA ALA A 34 -2.00 -15.02 19.91
C ALA A 34 -2.47 -13.66 20.44
N THR A 35 -3.65 -13.18 19.99
CA THR A 35 -4.25 -11.94 20.52
C THR A 35 -4.56 -12.03 22.00
N GLN A 36 -4.86 -13.22 22.51
CA GLN A 36 -5.10 -13.47 23.94
C GLN A 36 -3.82 -13.84 24.71
N GLN A 37 -2.64 -13.82 24.05
CA GLN A 37 -1.36 -14.30 24.61
C GLN A 37 -1.45 -15.70 25.21
N GLN A 38 -2.19 -16.58 24.56
CA GLN A 38 -2.48 -17.93 25.02
C GLN A 38 -1.98 -18.96 24.04
N THR A 39 -1.63 -20.13 24.57
CA THR A 39 -1.32 -21.33 23.78
C THR A 39 -2.25 -22.47 24.19
N LEU A 40 -2.50 -23.37 23.25
CA LEU A 40 -3.29 -24.59 23.45
C LEU A 40 -2.47 -25.81 23.01
N PRO A 41 -1.50 -26.30 23.82
CA PRO A 41 -0.67 -27.43 23.44
C PRO A 41 -1.53 -28.66 23.15
N VAL A 42 -1.35 -29.24 21.95
CA VAL A 42 -2.01 -30.46 21.51
C VAL A 42 -0.99 -31.52 21.10
N ARG A 43 -1.36 -32.78 21.13
CA ARG A 43 -0.46 -33.84 20.71
C ARG A 43 -0.22 -33.86 19.21
N MET A 44 -1.26 -33.60 18.41
CA MET A 44 -1.20 -33.72 16.95
C MET A 44 -2.05 -32.69 16.26
N CYS A 45 -1.49 -32.08 15.21
CA CYS A 45 -2.22 -31.30 14.24
C CYS A 45 -2.14 -31.98 12.86
N ILE A 46 -3.25 -31.98 12.15
CA ILE A 46 -3.37 -32.45 10.76
C ILE A 46 -3.98 -31.32 9.96
N THR A 47 -3.32 -30.87 8.93
CA THR A 47 -3.86 -29.84 8.00
C THR A 47 -3.98 -30.42 6.60
N GLY A 48 -4.97 -29.97 5.84
CA GLY A 48 -5.18 -30.38 4.47
C GLY A 48 -6.26 -29.58 3.77
N GLY A 49 -6.47 -29.86 2.49
CA GLY A 49 -7.46 -29.13 1.67
C GLY A 49 -6.95 -27.86 1.02
N GLU A 50 -5.87 -27.28 1.55
CA GLU A 50 -5.17 -26.09 1.00
C GLU A 50 -3.66 -26.29 1.11
N ALA A 51 -2.87 -25.43 0.43
CA ALA A 51 -1.42 -25.44 0.58
C ALA A 51 -1.01 -24.92 1.96
N LEU A 52 -0.21 -25.71 2.70
CA LEU A 52 0.36 -25.30 3.99
C LEU A 52 1.61 -24.45 3.74
N THR A 53 1.48 -23.13 3.75
CA THR A 53 2.59 -22.18 3.57
C THR A 53 3.46 -22.11 4.83
N GLY A 54 4.67 -21.57 4.71
CA GLY A 54 5.58 -21.36 5.83
C GLY A 54 4.96 -20.50 6.94
N GLU A 55 4.22 -19.48 6.58
CA GLU A 55 3.54 -18.60 7.52
C GLU A 55 2.45 -19.32 8.32
N HIS A 56 1.57 -20.08 7.63
CA HIS A 56 0.56 -20.91 8.30
C HIS A 56 1.21 -21.94 9.24
N LEU A 57 2.29 -22.59 8.79
CA LEU A 57 3.03 -23.56 9.58
C LEU A 57 3.54 -22.97 10.89
N GLN A 58 4.20 -21.81 10.83
CA GLN A 58 4.77 -21.15 11.99
C GLN A 58 3.69 -20.66 12.97
N ARG A 59 2.63 -20.02 12.49
CA ARG A 59 1.51 -19.54 13.32
C ARG A 59 0.84 -20.70 14.07
N ILE A 60 0.51 -21.77 13.36
CA ILE A 60 -0.17 -22.93 13.95
C ILE A 60 0.74 -23.61 14.98
N ARG A 61 2.04 -23.75 14.68
CA ARG A 61 3.01 -24.32 15.63
C ARG A 61 3.16 -23.49 16.90
N ALA A 62 3.22 -22.18 16.78
CA ALA A 62 3.35 -21.28 17.94
C ALA A 62 2.14 -21.40 18.88
N ALA A 63 0.93 -21.47 18.34
CA ALA A 63 -0.31 -21.51 19.11
C ALA A 63 -0.62 -22.88 19.72
N PHE A 64 -0.46 -23.95 18.95
CA PHE A 64 -0.89 -25.31 19.35
C PHE A 64 0.27 -26.21 19.78
N GLN A 65 1.51 -25.81 19.57
CA GLN A 65 2.73 -26.53 19.98
C GLN A 65 2.65 -28.07 19.77
N PRO A 66 2.22 -28.56 18.58
CA PRO A 66 1.96 -29.98 18.40
C PRO A 66 3.27 -30.78 18.40
N SER A 67 3.24 -31.94 19.08
CA SER A 67 4.33 -32.91 19.01
C SER A 67 4.48 -33.54 17.62
N LEU A 68 3.36 -33.70 16.92
CA LEU A 68 3.27 -34.20 15.55
C LEU A 68 2.42 -33.25 14.72
N PHE A 69 2.94 -32.83 13.57
CA PHE A 69 2.20 -31.97 12.65
C PHE A 69 2.26 -32.56 11.24
N PHE A 70 1.12 -32.95 10.69
CA PHE A 70 1.02 -33.51 9.35
C PHE A 70 0.37 -32.54 8.39
N ASN A 71 0.95 -32.46 7.18
CA ASN A 71 0.30 -31.90 6.01
C ASN A 71 -0.29 -33.07 5.22
N ALA A 72 -1.59 -33.09 5.07
CA ALA A 72 -2.34 -34.18 4.44
C ALA A 72 -2.95 -33.70 3.13
N TYR A 73 -2.89 -34.54 2.11
CA TYR A 73 -3.44 -34.27 0.79
C TYR A 73 -4.34 -35.42 0.35
N GLY A 74 -5.47 -35.05 -0.24
CA GLY A 74 -6.27 -35.93 -1.05
C GLY A 74 -7.69 -35.47 -1.27
N PRO A 75 -8.27 -35.83 -2.42
CA PRO A 75 -9.67 -35.62 -2.74
C PRO A 75 -10.54 -36.66 -2.03
N THR A 76 -11.82 -36.37 -1.94
CA THR A 76 -12.84 -37.29 -1.37
C THR A 76 -12.86 -38.66 -2.07
N GLU A 77 -12.61 -38.66 -3.37
CA GLU A 77 -12.61 -39.87 -4.23
C GLU A 77 -11.51 -40.88 -3.87
N THR A 78 -10.52 -40.46 -3.07
CA THR A 78 -9.41 -41.30 -2.61
C THR A 78 -9.36 -41.43 -1.08
N VAL A 79 -10.49 -41.20 -0.38
CA VAL A 79 -10.63 -41.22 1.08
C VAL A 79 -9.69 -40.24 1.78
N VAL A 80 -9.89 -38.97 1.46
CA VAL A 80 -9.41 -37.77 2.18
C VAL A 80 -7.87 -37.59 2.25
N MET A 81 -7.09 -38.65 2.52
CA MET A 81 -5.69 -38.54 2.86
C MET A 81 -4.82 -39.68 2.28
N PRO A 82 -4.72 -39.80 0.95
CA PRO A 82 -3.82 -40.78 0.31
C PRO A 82 -2.34 -40.39 0.43
N LEU A 83 -1.99 -39.11 0.57
CA LEU A 83 -0.62 -38.66 0.81
C LEU A 83 -0.55 -37.82 2.07
N ALA A 84 0.57 -37.92 2.77
CA ALA A 84 0.86 -37.07 3.94
C ALA A 84 2.37 -36.81 4.09
N SER A 85 2.70 -35.68 4.63
CA SER A 85 4.04 -35.26 5.00
C SER A 85 4.08 -34.87 6.47
N LEU A 86 5.14 -35.24 7.18
CA LEU A 86 5.42 -34.67 8.48
C LEU A 86 5.97 -33.27 8.27
N ALA A 87 5.24 -32.26 8.70
CA ALA A 87 5.64 -30.87 8.51
C ALA A 87 6.95 -30.59 9.27
N PRO A 88 7.95 -29.96 8.62
CA PRO A 88 9.22 -29.61 9.24
C PRO A 88 9.04 -28.53 10.32
N GLN A 89 10.05 -28.30 11.14
CA GLN A 89 10.02 -27.18 12.10
C GLN A 89 9.97 -25.82 11.38
N GLN A 90 10.71 -25.70 10.29
CA GLN A 90 10.72 -24.55 9.39
C GLN A 90 10.85 -25.04 7.95
N LEU A 91 10.31 -24.33 6.99
CA LEU A 91 10.54 -24.59 5.57
C LEU A 91 11.96 -24.18 5.16
N ALA A 92 12.54 -24.95 4.25
CA ALA A 92 13.80 -24.58 3.63
C ALA A 92 13.64 -23.31 2.77
N GLU A 93 14.73 -22.57 2.63
CA GLU A 93 14.77 -21.35 1.82
C GLU A 93 14.35 -21.66 0.36
N GLY A 94 13.45 -20.86 -0.21
CA GLY A 94 12.92 -21.04 -1.56
C GLY A 94 11.79 -22.06 -1.69
N VAL A 95 11.31 -22.71 -0.60
CA VAL A 95 10.18 -23.63 -0.61
C VAL A 95 8.90 -22.89 -0.22
N ALA A 96 7.94 -22.79 -1.16
CA ALA A 96 6.71 -22.00 -0.98
C ALA A 96 5.72 -22.63 0.01
N SER A 97 5.63 -23.94 0.07
CA SER A 97 4.70 -24.68 0.93
C SER A 97 5.26 -26.03 1.35
N VAL A 98 4.72 -26.59 2.43
CA VAL A 98 5.05 -27.95 2.87
C VAL A 98 4.65 -28.95 1.78
N PRO A 99 5.54 -29.89 1.36
CA PRO A 99 5.17 -30.93 0.41
C PRO A 99 3.93 -31.71 0.86
N ILE A 100 3.18 -32.22 -0.10
CA ILE A 100 2.03 -33.12 0.21
C ILE A 100 2.46 -34.53 0.61
N GLY A 101 3.76 -34.80 0.51
CA GLY A 101 4.42 -35.93 1.14
C GLY A 101 4.45 -37.21 0.30
N SER A 102 4.29 -38.34 0.97
CA SER A 102 4.34 -39.65 0.37
C SER A 102 3.07 -40.43 0.67
N ILE A 103 2.92 -41.56 -0.01
CA ILE A 103 1.72 -42.45 0.08
C ILE A 103 1.51 -42.97 1.50
N VAL A 104 0.24 -42.97 1.91
CA VAL A 104 -0.21 -43.50 3.20
C VAL A 104 -1.02 -44.79 2.99
N GLY A 105 -0.59 -45.87 3.62
CA GLY A 105 -1.30 -47.17 3.60
C GLY A 105 -1.16 -47.96 2.27
N ALA A 106 -2.09 -48.86 1.99
CA ALA A 106 -2.06 -49.73 0.81
C ALA A 106 -2.61 -48.97 -0.44
N ARG A 107 -1.95 -47.93 -0.85
CA ARG A 107 -2.27 -47.10 -2.03
C ARG A 107 -1.07 -46.98 -2.97
N VAL A 108 -1.31 -46.51 -4.18
CA VAL A 108 -0.28 -46.15 -5.15
C VAL A 108 -0.51 -44.76 -5.64
N ALA A 109 0.55 -44.06 -5.99
CA ALA A 109 0.48 -42.73 -6.64
C ALA A 109 1.52 -42.68 -7.76
N TYR A 110 1.08 -42.20 -8.91
CA TYR A 110 1.92 -42.01 -10.07
C TYR A 110 1.85 -40.53 -10.52
N ILE A 111 2.96 -40.02 -11.01
CA ILE A 111 3.03 -38.70 -11.64
C ILE A 111 3.20 -38.99 -13.14
N LEU A 112 2.16 -38.66 -13.92
CA LEU A 112 2.05 -39.06 -15.31
C LEU A 112 1.94 -37.84 -16.22
N ASP A 113 2.42 -38.00 -17.44
CA ASP A 113 2.18 -37.05 -18.55
C ASP A 113 0.81 -37.33 -19.24
N ALA A 114 0.56 -36.62 -20.34
CA ALA A 114 -0.69 -36.71 -21.10
C ALA A 114 -0.90 -38.12 -21.76
N ASP A 115 0.17 -38.85 -21.98
CA ASP A 115 0.16 -40.19 -22.59
C ASP A 115 0.13 -41.32 -21.53
N LEU A 116 -0.08 -40.97 -20.25
CA LEU A 116 -0.06 -41.84 -19.07
C LEU A 116 1.31 -42.49 -18.85
N ALA A 117 2.40 -41.91 -19.32
CA ALA A 117 3.75 -42.34 -19.03
C ALA A 117 4.30 -41.67 -17.77
N LEU A 118 5.18 -42.38 -17.03
CA LEU A 118 5.83 -41.83 -15.84
C LEU A 118 6.75 -40.67 -16.22
N VAL A 119 6.59 -39.51 -15.56
CA VAL A 119 7.50 -38.39 -15.74
C VAL A 119 8.82 -38.61 -14.99
N PRO A 120 9.97 -38.07 -15.46
CA PRO A 120 11.22 -38.14 -14.74
C PRO A 120 11.14 -37.42 -13.38
N GLN A 121 11.94 -37.84 -12.40
CA GLN A 121 12.03 -37.17 -11.12
C GLN A 121 12.40 -35.69 -11.28
N GLY A 122 11.65 -34.81 -10.62
CA GLY A 122 11.81 -33.35 -10.74
C GLY A 122 10.98 -32.72 -11.86
N ALA A 123 10.45 -33.51 -12.81
CA ALA A 123 9.52 -33.00 -13.81
C ALA A 123 8.09 -32.89 -13.25
N THR A 124 7.34 -31.93 -13.78
CA THR A 124 5.93 -31.73 -13.43
C THR A 124 5.04 -32.67 -14.25
N GLY A 125 4.09 -33.35 -13.60
CA GLY A 125 3.08 -34.17 -14.23
C GLY A 125 1.78 -34.17 -13.44
N GLU A 126 0.74 -34.81 -13.98
CA GLU A 126 -0.54 -34.92 -13.29
C GLU A 126 -0.50 -36.11 -12.29
N LEU A 127 -1.02 -35.87 -11.08
CA LEU A 127 -1.08 -36.89 -10.03
C LEU A 127 -2.24 -37.85 -10.26
N TYR A 128 -1.93 -39.13 -10.25
CA TYR A 128 -2.89 -40.25 -10.28
C TYR A 128 -2.75 -41.08 -9.02
N VAL A 129 -3.88 -41.44 -8.37
CA VAL A 129 -3.91 -42.20 -7.11
C VAL A 129 -4.73 -43.44 -7.29
N GLY A 130 -4.19 -44.57 -6.85
CA GLY A 130 -4.85 -45.89 -6.92
C GLY A 130 -4.75 -46.72 -5.65
N GLY A 131 -5.19 -47.96 -5.70
CA GLY A 131 -5.14 -48.95 -4.62
C GLY A 131 -6.32 -48.87 -3.65
N ALA A 132 -6.11 -49.30 -2.43
CA ALA A 132 -7.16 -49.39 -1.41
C ALA A 132 -7.71 -48.01 -1.04
N GLY A 133 -9.02 -47.87 -0.95
CA GLY A 133 -9.70 -46.63 -0.61
C GLY A 133 -10.12 -45.76 -1.82
N LEU A 134 -9.93 -46.27 -3.03
CA LEU A 134 -10.46 -45.60 -4.22
C LEU A 134 -11.98 -45.74 -4.26
N ALA A 135 -12.71 -44.64 -4.51
CA ALA A 135 -14.16 -44.69 -4.67
C ALA A 135 -14.57 -45.53 -5.89
N GLN A 136 -15.80 -46.09 -5.86
CA GLN A 136 -16.32 -46.86 -7.00
C GLN A 136 -16.58 -45.98 -8.24
N GLY A 137 -16.92 -44.72 -8.02
CA GLY A 137 -17.24 -43.74 -9.03
C GLY A 137 -18.28 -42.76 -8.54
N TYR A 138 -18.78 -41.91 -9.41
CA TYR A 138 -19.81 -40.92 -9.09
C TYR A 138 -21.20 -41.50 -9.26
N HIS A 139 -22.05 -41.32 -8.26
CA HIS A 139 -23.41 -41.89 -8.24
C HIS A 139 -24.23 -41.41 -9.45
N ARG A 140 -24.73 -42.36 -10.24
CA ARG A 140 -25.53 -42.13 -11.47
C ARG A 140 -24.83 -41.24 -12.51
N ARG A 141 -23.49 -41.21 -12.55
CA ARG A 141 -22.69 -40.43 -13.51
C ARG A 141 -21.62 -41.33 -14.16
N PRO A 142 -22.02 -42.31 -14.99
CA PRO A 142 -21.06 -43.27 -15.56
C PRO A 142 -20.01 -42.62 -16.46
N GLY A 143 -20.35 -41.58 -17.24
CA GLY A 143 -19.41 -40.86 -18.11
C GLY A 143 -18.31 -40.16 -17.29
N MET A 144 -18.67 -39.39 -16.27
CA MET A 144 -17.69 -38.78 -15.36
C MET A 144 -16.85 -39.81 -14.61
N SER A 145 -17.48 -40.96 -14.23
CA SER A 145 -16.74 -42.03 -13.55
C SER A 145 -15.70 -42.65 -14.47
N ALA A 146 -16.02 -42.88 -15.75
CA ALA A 146 -15.09 -43.41 -16.72
C ALA A 146 -13.95 -42.41 -17.09
N GLU A 147 -14.24 -41.12 -17.08
CA GLU A 147 -13.24 -40.06 -17.34
C GLU A 147 -12.23 -39.92 -16.20
N ARG A 148 -12.68 -40.03 -14.96
CA ARG A 148 -11.85 -39.77 -13.76
C ARG A 148 -11.25 -40.99 -13.14
N PHE A 149 -11.88 -42.16 -13.26
CA PHE A 149 -11.39 -43.44 -12.76
C PHE A 149 -10.92 -44.31 -13.93
N VAL A 150 -9.66 -44.10 -14.33
CA VAL A 150 -9.05 -44.75 -15.50
C VAL A 150 -8.41 -46.12 -15.12
N ALA A 151 -8.15 -46.97 -16.08
CA ALA A 151 -7.43 -48.25 -15.82
C ALA A 151 -5.98 -47.91 -15.39
N ASP A 152 -5.46 -48.70 -14.43
CA ASP A 152 -4.05 -48.58 -14.01
C ASP A 152 -3.16 -49.30 -15.03
N PRO A 153 -2.31 -48.58 -15.82
CA PRO A 153 -1.46 -49.19 -16.83
C PRO A 153 -0.27 -49.95 -16.24
N PHE A 154 0.01 -49.74 -14.94
CA PHE A 154 1.14 -50.37 -14.25
C PHE A 154 0.73 -51.60 -13.40
N ALA A 155 -0.56 -51.75 -13.10
CA ALA A 155 -1.08 -52.89 -12.34
C ALA A 155 -1.58 -54.02 -13.30
N GLY A 156 -1.10 -55.22 -13.09
CA GLY A 156 -1.52 -56.42 -13.87
C GLY A 156 -2.83 -57.04 -13.43
N ASP A 157 -3.50 -56.51 -12.42
CA ASP A 157 -4.68 -57.11 -11.75
C ASP A 157 -6.02 -56.45 -12.08
N GLY A 158 -6.03 -55.49 -13.04
CA GLY A 158 -7.23 -54.72 -13.40
C GLY A 158 -7.52 -53.55 -12.45
N GLY A 159 -6.53 -53.09 -11.70
CA GLY A 159 -6.61 -51.91 -10.85
C GLY A 159 -7.03 -50.64 -11.59
N ARG A 160 -7.48 -49.65 -10.83
CA ARG A 160 -7.88 -48.34 -11.36
C ARG A 160 -7.10 -47.22 -10.68
N LEU A 161 -6.92 -46.14 -11.40
CA LEU A 161 -6.36 -44.88 -10.90
C LEU A 161 -7.42 -43.78 -10.93
N TYR A 162 -7.47 -42.98 -9.91
CA TYR A 162 -8.21 -41.75 -9.91
C TYR A 162 -7.32 -40.62 -10.47
N ARG A 163 -7.78 -40.00 -11.54
CA ARG A 163 -7.17 -38.84 -12.17
C ARG A 163 -7.53 -37.61 -11.36
N THR A 164 -6.56 -37.07 -10.58
CA THR A 164 -6.82 -35.97 -9.61
C THR A 164 -7.05 -34.62 -10.25
N GLY A 165 -6.46 -34.36 -11.42
CA GLY A 165 -6.40 -33.06 -12.04
C GLY A 165 -5.36 -32.12 -11.37
N ASP A 166 -4.59 -32.61 -10.40
CA ASP A 166 -3.57 -31.84 -9.71
C ASP A 166 -2.19 -32.06 -10.36
N LEU A 167 -1.49 -30.96 -10.66
CA LEU A 167 -0.11 -30.96 -11.13
C LEU A 167 0.83 -31.01 -9.94
N VAL A 168 1.76 -31.94 -9.98
CA VAL A 168 2.72 -32.18 -8.91
C VAL A 168 4.11 -32.47 -9.44
N ARG A 169 5.10 -32.43 -8.55
CA ARG A 169 6.50 -32.76 -8.85
C ARG A 169 7.06 -33.66 -7.75
N GLN A 170 7.85 -34.67 -8.10
CA GLN A 170 8.56 -35.46 -7.11
C GLN A 170 9.89 -34.81 -6.76
N CYS A 171 10.08 -34.48 -5.50
CA CYS A 171 11.32 -33.93 -4.96
C CYS A 171 12.45 -34.96 -4.90
N ALA A 172 13.70 -34.50 -4.70
CA ALA A 172 14.86 -35.38 -4.61
C ALA A 172 14.82 -36.39 -3.42
N ASP A 173 14.11 -36.05 -2.36
CA ASP A 173 13.88 -36.89 -1.17
C ASP A 173 12.69 -37.88 -1.34
N GLY A 174 12.08 -37.91 -2.51
CA GLY A 174 10.96 -38.75 -2.82
C GLY A 174 9.59 -38.21 -2.41
N GLN A 175 9.50 -37.07 -1.73
CA GLN A 175 8.22 -36.43 -1.40
C GLN A 175 7.59 -35.81 -2.64
N VAL A 176 6.28 -35.65 -2.63
CA VAL A 176 5.53 -35.00 -3.71
C VAL A 176 5.19 -33.57 -3.31
N GLU A 177 5.53 -32.64 -4.19
CA GLU A 177 5.20 -31.22 -4.06
C GLU A 177 4.02 -30.87 -4.97
N TYR A 178 3.08 -30.08 -4.45
CA TYR A 178 1.93 -29.57 -5.20
C TYR A 178 2.31 -28.30 -5.99
N ILE A 179 2.02 -28.27 -7.29
CA ILE A 179 2.34 -27.16 -8.19
C ILE A 179 1.08 -26.37 -8.61
N GLY A 180 -0.03 -27.07 -8.92
CA GLY A 180 -1.25 -26.42 -9.43
C GLY A 180 -2.31 -27.38 -9.89
N ARG A 181 -3.21 -26.94 -10.81
CA ARG A 181 -4.27 -27.79 -11.40
C ARG A 181 -4.31 -27.68 -12.92
N VAL A 182 -4.74 -28.78 -13.56
CA VAL A 182 -4.97 -28.86 -15.02
C VAL A 182 -6.35 -28.34 -15.40
N ASP A 183 -7.34 -28.44 -14.51
CA ASP A 183 -8.74 -28.07 -14.75
C ASP A 183 -9.11 -26.71 -14.08
N HIS A 184 -10.34 -26.25 -14.35
CA HIS A 184 -10.86 -24.97 -13.85
C HIS A 184 -11.44 -25.03 -12.42
N GLN A 185 -11.33 -26.17 -11.74
CA GLN A 185 -11.70 -26.29 -10.34
C GLN A 185 -10.87 -25.35 -9.47
N VAL A 186 -11.51 -24.71 -8.51
CA VAL A 186 -10.84 -23.79 -7.59
C VAL A 186 -10.99 -24.24 -6.15
N LYS A 187 -9.97 -24.00 -5.35
CA LYS A 187 -10.04 -24.14 -3.89
C LYS A 187 -10.10 -22.75 -3.27
N ILE A 188 -11.20 -22.44 -2.57
CA ILE A 188 -11.41 -21.15 -1.89
C ILE A 188 -11.76 -21.46 -0.44
N ARG A 189 -10.94 -21.02 0.51
CA ARG A 189 -11.10 -21.25 1.96
C ARG A 189 -11.29 -22.73 2.31
N GLY A 190 -10.55 -23.60 1.64
CA GLY A 190 -10.61 -25.06 1.82
C GLY A 190 -11.76 -25.76 1.10
N PHE A 191 -12.69 -25.04 0.52
CA PHE A 191 -13.79 -25.61 -0.26
C PHE A 191 -13.36 -25.85 -1.71
N ARG A 192 -13.63 -27.04 -2.21
CA ARG A 192 -13.45 -27.40 -3.62
C ARG A 192 -14.71 -27.01 -4.39
N ILE A 193 -14.60 -26.05 -5.28
CA ILE A 193 -15.72 -25.42 -5.98
C ILE A 193 -15.66 -25.78 -7.46
N GLU A 194 -16.74 -26.38 -7.94
CA GLU A 194 -17.01 -26.62 -9.36
C GLU A 194 -17.70 -25.39 -9.95
N LEU A 195 -16.97 -24.60 -10.72
CA LEU A 195 -17.53 -23.38 -11.31
C LEU A 195 -18.72 -23.67 -12.22
N GLY A 196 -18.68 -24.80 -12.95
CA GLY A 196 -19.77 -25.26 -13.83
C GLY A 196 -21.09 -25.57 -13.10
N GLU A 197 -21.07 -25.93 -11.83
CA GLU A 197 -22.28 -26.14 -11.04
C GLU A 197 -22.99 -24.79 -10.79
N ILE A 198 -22.21 -23.75 -10.47
CA ILE A 198 -22.75 -22.41 -10.28
C ILE A 198 -23.32 -21.85 -11.60
N GLU A 199 -22.59 -22.06 -12.70
CA GLU A 199 -23.02 -21.67 -14.05
C GLU A 199 -24.37 -22.34 -14.41
N THR A 200 -24.51 -23.63 -14.13
CA THR A 200 -25.75 -24.36 -14.36
C THR A 200 -26.92 -23.78 -13.58
N ARG A 201 -26.72 -23.42 -12.30
CA ARG A 201 -27.78 -22.83 -11.46
C ARG A 201 -28.16 -21.43 -11.87
N LEU A 202 -27.22 -20.66 -12.41
CA LEU A 202 -27.50 -19.37 -12.99
C LEU A 202 -28.35 -19.48 -14.27
N LEU A 203 -28.06 -20.49 -15.11
CA LEU A 203 -28.83 -20.78 -16.32
C LEU A 203 -30.26 -21.32 -16.07
N ASP A 204 -30.57 -21.78 -14.87
CA ASP A 204 -31.94 -22.19 -14.49
C ASP A 204 -32.91 -20.96 -14.43
N HIS A 205 -32.36 -19.74 -14.37
CA HIS A 205 -33.19 -18.53 -14.33
C HIS A 205 -33.59 -18.07 -15.74
N PRO A 206 -34.88 -17.86 -16.03
CA PRO A 206 -35.37 -17.59 -17.40
C PRO A 206 -34.82 -16.29 -18.04
N ALA A 207 -34.37 -15.34 -17.25
CA ALA A 207 -33.75 -14.11 -17.77
C ALA A 207 -32.25 -14.28 -18.12
N VAL A 208 -31.62 -15.42 -17.82
CA VAL A 208 -30.19 -15.69 -18.10
C VAL A 208 -30.09 -16.60 -19.30
N ARG A 209 -29.41 -16.12 -20.35
CA ARG A 209 -29.16 -16.92 -21.57
C ARG A 209 -27.86 -17.68 -21.54
N GLU A 210 -26.81 -17.04 -21.00
CA GLU A 210 -25.48 -17.60 -20.86
C GLU A 210 -24.91 -17.20 -19.51
N ALA A 211 -24.14 -18.09 -18.90
CA ALA A 211 -23.49 -17.89 -17.62
C ALA A 211 -22.08 -18.44 -17.63
N VAL A 212 -21.12 -17.68 -17.08
CA VAL A 212 -19.73 -18.09 -16.84
C VAL A 212 -19.31 -17.61 -15.47
N VAL A 213 -18.63 -18.47 -14.71
CA VAL A 213 -18.13 -18.14 -13.38
C VAL A 213 -16.61 -18.27 -13.34
N LEU A 214 -15.96 -17.25 -12.80
CA LEU A 214 -14.51 -17.22 -12.61
C LEU A 214 -14.17 -17.00 -11.14
N ALA A 215 -13.03 -17.53 -10.70
CA ALA A 215 -12.40 -17.16 -9.44
C ALA A 215 -11.37 -16.06 -9.71
N LEU A 216 -11.62 -14.90 -9.15
CA LEU A 216 -10.76 -13.73 -9.28
C LEU A 216 -9.84 -13.63 -8.06
N ASP A 217 -8.56 -13.38 -8.29
CA ASP A 217 -7.62 -13.05 -7.23
C ASP A 217 -7.86 -11.60 -6.80
N THR A 218 -8.27 -11.41 -5.55
CA THR A 218 -8.47 -10.08 -4.96
C THR A 218 -7.55 -9.91 -3.75
N PRO A 219 -7.27 -8.70 -3.31
CA PRO A 219 -6.49 -8.45 -2.09
C PRO A 219 -7.06 -9.13 -0.83
N ALA A 220 -8.35 -9.43 -0.83
CA ALA A 220 -9.04 -10.18 0.24
C ALA A 220 -9.02 -11.71 0.03
N GLY A 221 -8.24 -12.20 -0.94
CA GLY A 221 -8.19 -13.61 -1.36
C GLY A 221 -9.04 -13.91 -2.59
N LYS A 222 -9.09 -15.17 -3.00
CA LYS A 222 -9.89 -15.61 -4.17
C LYS A 222 -11.38 -15.42 -3.94
N GLN A 223 -12.06 -14.76 -4.89
CA GLN A 223 -13.50 -14.53 -4.89
C GLN A 223 -14.14 -14.99 -6.20
N LEU A 224 -15.41 -15.40 -6.13
CA LEU A 224 -16.16 -15.82 -7.31
C LEU A 224 -16.85 -14.62 -7.97
N ALA A 225 -16.75 -14.53 -9.30
CA ALA A 225 -17.48 -13.59 -10.14
C ALA A 225 -18.25 -14.34 -11.23
N GLY A 226 -19.56 -14.11 -11.34
CA GLY A 226 -20.41 -14.64 -12.39
C GLY A 226 -20.67 -13.61 -13.48
N TYR A 227 -20.51 -14.01 -14.73
CA TYR A 227 -20.79 -13.22 -15.93
C TYR A 227 -22.01 -13.78 -16.64
N LEU A 228 -23.01 -12.94 -16.90
CA LEU A 228 -24.32 -13.38 -17.34
C LEU A 228 -24.77 -12.60 -18.58
N VAL A 229 -25.19 -13.28 -19.62
CA VAL A 229 -25.88 -12.64 -20.74
C VAL A 229 -27.37 -12.61 -20.45
N THR A 230 -27.91 -11.39 -20.40
CA THR A 230 -29.33 -11.16 -20.08
C THR A 230 -29.92 -10.07 -20.98
N GLU A 231 -31.23 -10.10 -21.19
CA GLU A 231 -31.93 -9.01 -21.91
C GLU A 231 -31.97 -7.70 -21.09
N VAL A 232 -31.77 -7.79 -19.78
CA VAL A 232 -31.77 -6.66 -18.85
C VAL A 232 -30.43 -5.86 -18.91
N ALA A 233 -29.39 -6.42 -19.50
CA ALA A 233 -28.09 -5.75 -19.63
C ALA A 233 -28.15 -4.42 -20.43
N GLU A 234 -29.13 -4.27 -21.32
CA GLU A 234 -29.39 -3.06 -22.09
C GLU A 234 -30.34 -2.06 -21.41
N GLN A 235 -30.88 -2.40 -20.24
CA GLN A 235 -31.84 -1.60 -19.49
C GLN A 235 -31.15 -0.70 -18.46
N ASN A 236 -31.94 0.06 -17.70
CA ASN A 236 -31.40 0.97 -16.70
C ASN A 236 -30.79 0.23 -15.49
N GLU A 237 -29.91 0.91 -14.75
CA GLU A 237 -29.16 0.35 -13.60
C GLU A 237 -30.06 -0.23 -12.50
N VAL A 238 -31.28 0.31 -12.29
CA VAL A 238 -32.20 -0.18 -11.27
C VAL A 238 -32.70 -1.58 -11.62
N GLN A 239 -33.01 -1.86 -12.88
CA GLN A 239 -33.48 -3.15 -13.35
C GLN A 239 -32.35 -4.19 -13.31
N GLN A 240 -31.13 -3.76 -13.66
CA GLN A 240 -29.92 -4.59 -13.53
C GLN A 240 -29.65 -4.95 -12.06
N ALA A 241 -29.76 -3.99 -11.14
CA ALA A 241 -29.56 -4.22 -9.72
C ALA A 241 -30.60 -5.20 -9.14
N ASN A 242 -31.86 -5.05 -9.51
CA ASN A 242 -32.92 -5.96 -9.09
C ASN A 242 -32.69 -7.39 -9.58
N LEU A 243 -32.28 -7.57 -10.83
CA LEU A 243 -31.97 -8.91 -11.36
C LEU A 243 -30.78 -9.56 -10.63
N ARG A 244 -29.73 -8.79 -10.33
CA ARG A 244 -28.58 -9.30 -9.56
C ARG A 244 -29.01 -9.81 -8.18
N GLU A 245 -29.87 -9.09 -7.50
CA GLU A 245 -30.37 -9.49 -6.18
C GLU A 245 -31.24 -10.75 -6.25
N VAL A 246 -32.16 -10.83 -7.22
CA VAL A 246 -32.99 -12.03 -7.45
C VAL A 246 -32.13 -13.25 -7.72
N LEU A 247 -31.11 -13.14 -8.59
CA LEU A 247 -30.21 -14.24 -8.91
C LEU A 247 -29.37 -14.67 -7.71
N LYS A 248 -28.86 -13.72 -6.90
CA LYS A 248 -28.15 -14.02 -5.65
C LYS A 248 -29.02 -14.77 -4.65
N GLN A 249 -30.29 -14.36 -4.50
CA GLN A 249 -31.21 -15.04 -3.61
C GLN A 249 -31.54 -16.45 -4.12
N GLN A 250 -31.74 -16.62 -5.43
CA GLN A 250 -31.93 -17.95 -6.03
C GLN A 250 -30.74 -18.88 -5.75
N LEU A 251 -29.51 -18.40 -5.98
CA LEU A 251 -28.30 -19.17 -5.71
C LEU A 251 -28.18 -19.56 -4.24
N LYS A 252 -28.47 -18.64 -3.30
CA LYS A 252 -28.44 -18.94 -1.85
C LYS A 252 -29.43 -20.03 -1.42
N THR A 253 -30.52 -20.22 -2.14
CA THR A 253 -31.49 -21.30 -1.86
C THR A 253 -31.06 -22.63 -2.42
N GLN A 254 -30.17 -22.67 -3.41
CA GLN A 254 -29.82 -23.86 -4.18
C GLN A 254 -28.37 -24.33 -3.95
N LEU A 255 -27.47 -23.41 -3.54
CA LEU A 255 -26.05 -23.65 -3.35
C LEU A 255 -25.62 -23.19 -1.96
N PRO A 256 -24.56 -23.83 -1.39
CA PRO A 256 -23.94 -23.32 -0.18
C PRO A 256 -23.40 -21.89 -0.36
N ASP A 257 -23.38 -21.10 0.71
CA ASP A 257 -22.95 -19.69 0.67
C ASP A 257 -21.58 -19.48 0.06
N TYR A 258 -20.63 -20.41 0.26
CA TYR A 258 -19.27 -20.32 -0.29
C TYR A 258 -19.21 -20.52 -1.82
N MET A 259 -20.30 -21.00 -2.46
CA MET A 259 -20.44 -21.14 -3.91
C MET A 259 -21.19 -19.99 -4.56
N VAL A 260 -21.75 -19.06 -3.78
CA VAL A 260 -22.48 -17.92 -4.32
C VAL A 260 -21.47 -16.84 -4.76
N PRO A 261 -21.46 -16.44 -6.06
CA PRO A 261 -20.53 -15.43 -6.55
C PRO A 261 -20.74 -14.08 -5.86
N THR A 262 -19.64 -13.48 -5.43
CA THR A 262 -19.64 -12.15 -4.81
C THR A 262 -20.11 -11.07 -5.81
N HIS A 263 -19.73 -11.24 -7.07
CA HIS A 263 -20.04 -10.31 -8.16
C HIS A 263 -20.83 -11.03 -9.26
N LEU A 264 -21.92 -10.40 -9.70
CA LEU A 264 -22.70 -10.82 -10.89
C LEU A 264 -22.65 -9.69 -11.91
N MET A 265 -21.97 -9.94 -13.03
CA MET A 265 -21.79 -9.00 -14.13
C MET A 265 -22.80 -9.32 -15.23
N LEU A 266 -23.65 -8.34 -15.59
CA LEU A 266 -24.62 -8.50 -16.67
C LEU A 266 -23.99 -8.02 -17.98
N LEU A 267 -23.98 -8.87 -18.99
CA LEU A 267 -23.39 -8.62 -20.30
C LEU A 267 -24.50 -8.69 -21.38
N THR A 268 -24.30 -7.95 -22.44
CA THR A 268 -25.14 -8.03 -23.64
C THR A 268 -24.83 -9.28 -24.48
N SER A 269 -23.55 -9.70 -24.47
CA SER A 269 -23.08 -10.93 -25.11
C SER A 269 -21.80 -11.43 -24.45
N MET A 270 -21.53 -12.73 -24.47
CA MET A 270 -20.22 -13.27 -24.07
C MET A 270 -19.18 -12.92 -25.11
N PRO A 271 -17.98 -12.49 -24.66
CA PRO A 271 -16.86 -12.31 -25.58
C PRO A 271 -16.42 -13.67 -26.13
N LEU A 272 -16.28 -13.76 -27.45
CA LEU A 272 -15.86 -14.98 -28.14
C LEU A 272 -14.51 -14.75 -28.83
N THR A 273 -13.67 -15.78 -28.81
CA THR A 273 -12.44 -15.81 -29.61
C THR A 273 -12.76 -15.87 -31.11
N ALA A 274 -11.77 -15.59 -31.96
CA ALA A 274 -11.87 -15.73 -33.41
C ALA A 274 -12.37 -17.12 -33.89
N ASN A 275 -12.20 -18.14 -33.04
CA ASN A 275 -12.65 -19.52 -33.30
C ASN A 275 -14.03 -19.83 -32.69
N GLY A 276 -14.78 -18.81 -32.23
CA GLY A 276 -16.12 -18.96 -31.69
C GLY A 276 -16.19 -19.59 -30.28
N LYS A 277 -15.06 -19.72 -29.57
CA LYS A 277 -15.01 -20.16 -28.17
C LYS A 277 -15.10 -18.98 -27.23
N LEU A 278 -15.61 -19.20 -26.01
CA LEU A 278 -15.67 -18.20 -24.98
C LEU A 278 -14.27 -17.63 -24.65
N ASP A 279 -14.14 -16.34 -24.72
CA ASP A 279 -12.95 -15.63 -24.26
C ASP A 279 -13.07 -15.22 -22.79
N ARG A 280 -12.54 -16.06 -21.89
CA ARG A 280 -12.60 -15.82 -20.46
C ARG A 280 -11.74 -14.63 -20.00
N ARG A 281 -10.74 -14.22 -20.78
CA ARG A 281 -9.88 -13.07 -20.45
C ARG A 281 -10.47 -11.75 -20.88
N ALA A 282 -11.31 -11.76 -21.89
CA ALA A 282 -12.06 -10.60 -22.35
C ALA A 282 -13.32 -10.33 -21.51
N LEU A 283 -13.64 -11.22 -20.55
CA LEU A 283 -14.69 -10.93 -19.61
C LEU A 283 -14.28 -9.73 -18.74
N PRO A 284 -15.15 -8.70 -18.63
CA PRO A 284 -14.80 -7.49 -17.92
C PRO A 284 -14.49 -7.81 -16.47
N MET A 285 -13.33 -7.41 -16.00
CA MET A 285 -13.09 -7.37 -14.55
C MET A 285 -14.19 -6.49 -13.95
N PRO A 286 -14.68 -6.74 -12.74
CA PRO A 286 -15.51 -5.77 -12.03
C PRO A 286 -14.74 -4.45 -11.96
N ASP A 287 -15.12 -3.51 -12.78
CA ASP A 287 -14.37 -2.45 -13.44
C ASP A 287 -13.42 -1.62 -12.59
N PRO A 288 -12.25 -1.36 -12.99
CA PRO A 288 -11.48 -0.20 -12.61
C PRO A 288 -10.69 0.52 -13.69
N GLU A 289 -11.26 0.96 -14.76
CA GLU A 289 -10.64 2.09 -15.49
C GLU A 289 -11.39 2.49 -16.78
N LEU A 290 -11.97 3.68 -16.78
CA LEU A 290 -12.18 4.44 -18.01
C LEU A 290 -12.11 5.95 -17.72
N ASN A 291 -11.06 6.57 -18.28
CA ASN A 291 -10.86 7.99 -18.61
C ASN A 291 -10.24 8.93 -17.56
N ARG A 292 -8.93 9.08 -17.65
CA ARG A 292 -8.21 10.31 -17.31
C ARG A 292 -8.49 11.37 -18.38
N GLN A 293 -9.20 12.40 -18.04
CA GLN A 293 -9.19 13.80 -18.50
C GLN A 293 -10.54 14.52 -18.39
N GLN A 294 -11.58 13.91 -17.84
CA GLN A 294 -12.82 14.60 -17.46
C GLN A 294 -13.14 14.25 -16.02
N TYR A 295 -13.53 15.26 -15.24
CA TYR A 295 -14.10 15.04 -13.93
C TYR A 295 -15.20 13.98 -14.01
N VAL A 296 -14.97 12.85 -13.40
CA VAL A 296 -15.95 11.79 -13.26
C VAL A 296 -16.52 11.91 -11.86
N ALA A 297 -17.80 12.22 -11.78
CA ALA A 297 -18.48 12.34 -10.49
C ALA A 297 -18.51 10.97 -9.78
N PRO A 298 -18.27 10.90 -8.45
CA PRO A 298 -18.47 9.70 -7.65
C PRO A 298 -19.88 9.15 -7.82
N SER A 299 -20.00 7.87 -8.14
CA SER A 299 -21.23 7.25 -8.63
C SER A 299 -22.08 6.62 -7.54
N ASN A 300 -21.46 6.19 -6.42
CA ASN A 300 -22.17 5.55 -5.30
C ASN A 300 -21.88 6.28 -3.98
N ALA A 301 -22.63 5.94 -2.92
CA ALA A 301 -22.55 6.60 -1.62
C ALA A 301 -21.16 6.48 -0.97
N LEU A 302 -20.46 5.36 -1.16
CA LEU A 302 -19.11 5.14 -0.62
C LEU A 302 -18.09 6.05 -1.32
N GLU A 303 -18.11 6.11 -2.65
CA GLU A 303 -17.24 6.98 -3.44
C GLU A 303 -17.50 8.45 -3.16
N GLN A 304 -18.79 8.85 -3.03
CA GLN A 304 -19.17 10.22 -2.67
C GLN A 304 -18.61 10.60 -1.30
N THR A 305 -18.70 9.69 -0.33
CA THR A 305 -18.19 9.92 1.02
C THR A 305 -16.67 10.00 1.01
N LEU A 306 -15.96 9.11 0.30
CA LEU A 306 -14.50 9.14 0.16
C LEU A 306 -14.05 10.43 -0.54
N ALA A 307 -14.69 10.80 -1.65
CA ALA A 307 -14.36 12.04 -2.36
C ALA A 307 -14.61 13.29 -1.50
N LYS A 308 -15.67 13.29 -0.70
CA LYS A 308 -15.94 14.37 0.28
C LYS A 308 -14.85 14.42 1.34
N VAL A 309 -14.49 13.28 1.93
CA VAL A 309 -13.39 13.20 2.94
C VAL A 309 -12.07 13.68 2.34
N TRP A 310 -11.75 13.29 1.11
CA TRP A 310 -10.55 13.79 0.45
C TRP A 310 -10.61 15.30 0.20
N GLY A 311 -11.75 15.80 -0.30
CA GLY A 311 -11.96 17.24 -0.52
C GLY A 311 -11.75 18.06 0.76
N GLU A 312 -12.30 17.59 1.87
CA GLU A 312 -12.15 18.21 3.18
C GLU A 312 -10.71 18.15 3.69
N VAL A 313 -10.04 16.98 3.55
CA VAL A 313 -8.67 16.79 4.05
C VAL A 313 -7.65 17.47 3.15
N LEU A 314 -7.83 17.49 1.85
CA LEU A 314 -6.91 18.12 0.89
C LEU A 314 -7.25 19.59 0.60
N ASN A 315 -8.35 20.10 1.16
CA ASN A 315 -8.88 21.44 0.89
C ASN A 315 -9.11 21.68 -0.62
N VAL A 316 -9.67 20.69 -1.30
CA VAL A 316 -9.97 20.74 -2.73
C VAL A 316 -11.47 20.82 -2.90
N GLN A 317 -11.97 21.79 -3.68
CA GLN A 317 -13.42 22.03 -3.85
C GLN A 317 -14.17 20.83 -4.45
N GLN A 318 -13.50 20.06 -5.31
CA GLN A 318 -14.12 18.94 -5.99
C GLN A 318 -13.09 17.85 -6.27
N VAL A 319 -13.38 16.64 -5.83
CA VAL A 319 -12.54 15.45 -6.05
C VAL A 319 -13.30 14.52 -6.98
N GLY A 320 -12.69 14.17 -8.08
CA GLY A 320 -13.20 13.22 -9.07
C GLY A 320 -12.89 11.78 -8.70
N LEU A 321 -13.58 10.86 -9.35
CA LEU A 321 -13.44 9.43 -9.11
C LEU A 321 -12.01 8.91 -9.39
N ASN A 322 -11.35 9.49 -10.41
CA ASN A 322 -10.03 9.06 -10.89
C ASN A 322 -8.88 9.97 -10.44
N ASP A 323 -9.15 10.98 -9.62
CA ASP A 323 -8.12 11.88 -9.11
C ASP A 323 -7.18 11.12 -8.18
N ASN A 324 -5.86 11.36 -8.35
CA ASN A 324 -4.85 10.76 -7.52
C ASN A 324 -4.64 11.58 -6.24
N PHE A 325 -4.68 10.93 -5.08
CA PHE A 325 -4.54 11.53 -3.76
C PHE A 325 -3.27 12.38 -3.62
N PHE A 326 -2.13 11.86 -4.09
CA PHE A 326 -0.84 12.52 -3.97
C PHE A 326 -0.68 13.67 -4.97
N GLU A 327 -1.24 13.53 -6.18
CA GLU A 327 -1.29 14.59 -7.18
C GLU A 327 -2.18 15.77 -6.74
N LEU A 328 -3.18 15.50 -5.89
CA LEU A 328 -4.00 16.55 -5.25
C LEU A 328 -3.32 17.21 -4.04
N GLY A 329 -2.08 16.87 -3.74
CA GLY A 329 -1.32 17.43 -2.63
C GLY A 329 -1.39 16.62 -1.34
N GLY A 330 -1.84 15.37 -1.41
CA GLY A 330 -1.84 14.44 -0.28
C GLY A 330 -0.41 14.02 0.12
N ASP A 331 -0.20 13.83 1.39
CA ASP A 331 1.04 13.31 1.97
C ASP A 331 0.76 12.15 2.95
N SER A 332 1.83 11.60 3.54
CA SER A 332 1.71 10.49 4.48
C SER A 332 0.99 10.86 5.78
N ILE A 333 0.99 12.12 6.17
CA ILE A 333 0.29 12.60 7.36
C ILE A 333 -1.19 12.80 7.06
N LEU A 334 -1.50 13.41 5.91
CA LEU A 334 -2.87 13.58 5.43
C LEU A 334 -3.55 12.25 5.14
N SER A 335 -2.79 11.22 4.72
CA SER A 335 -3.33 9.87 4.55
C SER A 335 -3.91 9.30 5.85
N ILE A 336 -3.24 9.54 7.00
CA ILE A 336 -3.74 9.13 8.31
C ILE A 336 -5.04 9.87 8.65
N GLN A 337 -5.15 11.16 8.34
CA GLN A 337 -6.38 11.93 8.57
C GLN A 337 -7.53 11.45 7.70
N VAL A 338 -7.27 11.15 6.42
CA VAL A 338 -8.28 10.57 5.52
C VAL A 338 -8.82 9.26 6.09
N VAL A 339 -7.93 8.36 6.53
CA VAL A 339 -8.32 7.08 7.15
C VAL A 339 -9.14 7.31 8.42
N SER A 340 -8.70 8.24 9.28
CA SER A 340 -9.41 8.58 10.51
C SER A 340 -10.82 9.11 10.23
N ARG A 341 -10.97 10.08 9.32
CA ARG A 341 -12.28 10.67 8.98
C ARG A 341 -13.20 9.68 8.26
N ALA A 342 -12.66 8.89 7.34
CA ALA A 342 -13.44 7.84 6.69
C ALA A 342 -14.01 6.84 7.71
N ARG A 343 -13.20 6.48 8.71
CA ARG A 343 -13.61 5.57 9.79
C ARG A 343 -14.71 6.16 10.69
N GLN A 344 -14.67 7.46 10.99
CA GLN A 344 -15.77 8.14 11.70
C GLN A 344 -17.11 8.03 10.95
N LEU A 345 -17.06 7.90 9.63
CA LEU A 345 -18.20 7.69 8.76
C LEU A 345 -18.51 6.19 8.50
N GLY A 346 -17.86 5.29 9.25
CA GLY A 346 -18.06 3.85 9.15
C GLY A 346 -17.32 3.19 7.97
N ILE A 347 -16.38 3.88 7.34
CA ILE A 347 -15.58 3.36 6.22
C ILE A 347 -14.19 3.01 6.73
N HIS A 348 -13.79 1.74 6.58
CA HIS A 348 -12.55 1.21 7.11
C HIS A 348 -11.60 0.81 5.97
N PHE A 349 -10.39 1.37 5.99
CA PHE A 349 -9.22 1.01 5.20
C PHE A 349 -7.97 1.50 5.95
N THR A 350 -6.79 1.07 5.52
CA THR A 350 -5.52 1.44 6.15
C THR A 350 -4.80 2.53 5.36
N PRO A 351 -3.84 3.27 5.96
CA PRO A 351 -2.97 4.16 5.18
C PRO A 351 -2.25 3.43 4.03
N ARG A 352 -1.87 2.17 4.23
CA ARG A 352 -1.28 1.32 3.20
C ARG A 352 -2.22 1.12 2.01
N ASP A 353 -3.51 0.88 2.28
CA ASP A 353 -4.51 0.75 1.21
C ASP A 353 -4.60 2.03 0.38
N LEU A 354 -4.53 3.21 1.02
CA LEU A 354 -4.52 4.49 0.32
C LEU A 354 -3.25 4.69 -0.53
N PHE A 355 -2.08 4.24 -0.07
CA PHE A 355 -0.85 4.27 -0.85
C PHE A 355 -0.89 3.35 -2.07
N GLN A 356 -1.55 2.19 -1.94
CA GLN A 356 -1.70 1.22 -3.03
C GLN A 356 -2.85 1.57 -3.98
N HIS A 357 -3.89 2.23 -3.49
CA HIS A 357 -5.13 2.58 -4.19
C HIS A 357 -5.33 4.10 -4.19
N GLN A 358 -4.50 4.79 -4.96
CA GLN A 358 -4.32 6.24 -4.91
C GLN A 358 -5.46 7.07 -5.50
N THR A 359 -6.53 6.45 -5.99
CA THR A 359 -7.72 7.14 -6.51
C THR A 359 -8.96 6.79 -5.68
N VAL A 360 -9.97 7.68 -5.67
CA VAL A 360 -11.24 7.41 -4.97
C VAL A 360 -11.85 6.10 -5.43
N GLN A 361 -11.82 5.84 -6.72
CA GLN A 361 -12.35 4.63 -7.33
C GLN A 361 -11.65 3.36 -6.84
N THR A 362 -10.33 3.34 -6.86
CA THR A 362 -9.56 2.16 -6.45
C THR A 362 -9.63 1.95 -4.94
N LEU A 363 -9.63 3.03 -4.16
CA LEU A 363 -9.75 2.97 -2.71
C LEU A 363 -11.13 2.48 -2.25
N ALA A 364 -12.21 2.93 -2.89
CA ALA A 364 -13.57 2.51 -2.56
C ALA A 364 -13.80 0.99 -2.70
N ARG A 365 -12.98 0.30 -3.47
CA ARG A 365 -13.08 -1.17 -3.65
C ARG A 365 -12.49 -1.96 -2.49
N VAL A 366 -11.47 -1.40 -1.83
CA VAL A 366 -10.82 -2.05 -0.68
C VAL A 366 -11.39 -1.57 0.65
N ALA A 367 -12.03 -0.40 0.65
CA ALA A 367 -12.72 0.13 1.80
C ALA A 367 -13.92 -0.74 2.18
N SER A 368 -14.07 -1.03 3.46
CA SER A 368 -15.12 -1.91 4.00
C SER A 368 -15.91 -1.20 5.12
N HIS A 369 -17.15 -1.62 5.34
CA HIS A 369 -17.94 -1.16 6.49
C HIS A 369 -17.72 -2.03 7.76
N THR A 370 -16.73 -2.93 7.75
CA THR A 370 -16.46 -3.84 8.87
C THR A 370 -15.23 -3.38 9.64
N GLN A 371 -15.36 -3.22 10.93
CA GLN A 371 -14.25 -2.85 11.82
C GLN A 371 -13.27 -4.03 11.91
N ARG A 372 -12.01 -3.83 11.48
CA ARG A 372 -10.97 -4.88 11.47
C ARG A 372 -10.19 -5.01 12.79
N VAL A 373 -10.13 -3.94 13.59
CA VAL A 373 -9.32 -3.91 14.83
C VAL A 373 -10.19 -3.54 16.01
N SER A 374 -10.20 -4.40 17.04
CA SER A 374 -10.85 -4.12 18.33
C SER A 374 -9.81 -3.58 19.30
N ALA A 375 -9.84 -2.28 19.56
CA ALA A 375 -9.03 -1.64 20.60
C ALA A 375 -9.77 -1.58 21.93
N GLU A 376 -9.01 -1.58 23.05
CA GLU A 376 -9.57 -1.40 24.38
C GLU A 376 -10.20 -0.01 24.52
N GLN A 377 -11.48 0.05 24.87
CA GLN A 377 -12.24 1.30 24.97
C GLN A 377 -12.24 1.89 26.40
N GLY A 378 -11.83 1.11 27.39
CA GLY A 378 -11.70 1.55 28.78
C GLY A 378 -10.48 2.43 29.04
N GLN A 379 -10.32 2.86 30.30
CA GLN A 379 -9.09 3.53 30.74
C GLN A 379 -7.98 2.49 30.90
N LEU A 380 -6.84 2.73 30.28
CA LEU A 380 -5.67 1.89 30.41
C LEU A 380 -5.00 2.08 31.77
N SER A 381 -4.41 1.00 32.29
CA SER A 381 -3.63 0.97 33.52
C SER A 381 -2.41 0.06 33.38
N GLY A 382 -1.43 0.22 34.28
CA GLY A 382 -0.20 -0.58 34.32
C GLY A 382 0.91 -0.05 33.41
N GLU A 383 1.98 -0.80 33.28
CA GLU A 383 3.19 -0.42 32.57
C GLU A 383 2.98 -0.42 31.05
N ALA A 384 3.72 0.46 30.35
CA ALA A 384 3.87 0.50 28.91
C ALA A 384 5.37 0.46 28.54
N PRO A 385 5.80 -0.37 27.58
CA PRO A 385 7.17 -0.29 27.08
C PRO A 385 7.42 1.07 26.44
N LEU A 386 8.64 1.57 26.57
CA LEU A 386 9.04 2.82 25.92
C LEU A 386 9.17 2.62 24.42
N THR A 387 8.78 3.62 23.64
CA THR A 387 9.04 3.68 22.21
C THR A 387 10.52 3.99 21.92
N PRO A 388 11.05 3.70 20.71
CA PRO A 388 12.44 4.02 20.36
C PRO A 388 12.80 5.50 20.61
N ILE A 389 11.90 6.44 20.28
CA ILE A 389 12.15 7.87 20.50
C ILE A 389 12.14 8.27 21.96
N GLN A 390 11.34 7.59 22.81
CA GLN A 390 11.37 7.80 24.25
C GLN A 390 12.66 7.26 24.87
N HIS A 391 13.22 6.15 24.37
CA HIS A 391 14.56 5.68 24.73
C HIS A 391 15.63 6.71 24.34
N TRP A 392 15.60 7.22 23.12
CA TRP A 392 16.50 8.29 22.69
C TRP A 392 16.46 9.50 23.65
N PHE A 393 15.27 9.93 24.05
CA PHE A 393 15.10 11.04 24.96
C PHE A 393 15.79 10.82 26.30
N PHE A 394 15.56 9.67 26.92
CA PHE A 394 16.16 9.37 28.21
C PHE A 394 17.66 9.07 28.15
N ASP A 395 18.12 8.43 27.09
CA ASP A 395 19.55 8.16 26.83
C ASP A 395 20.33 9.44 26.57
N SER A 396 19.69 10.50 26.08
CA SER A 396 20.28 11.81 25.85
C SER A 396 20.57 12.60 27.13
N ALA A 397 20.22 12.08 28.32
CA ALA A 397 20.47 12.66 29.63
C ALA A 397 20.14 14.17 29.71
N ILE A 398 18.98 14.56 29.18
CA ILE A 398 18.52 15.94 29.09
C ILE A 398 18.39 16.54 30.49
N PRO A 399 19.02 17.70 30.80
CA PRO A 399 18.80 18.42 32.04
C PRO A 399 17.34 18.86 32.18
N GLN A 400 16.75 18.71 33.36
CA GLN A 400 15.36 19.03 33.62
C GLN A 400 14.42 18.37 32.62
N PRO A 401 14.39 17.02 32.53
CA PRO A 401 13.63 16.30 31.50
C PRO A 401 12.13 16.58 31.52
N GLN A 402 11.57 17.06 32.64
CA GLN A 402 10.16 17.51 32.74
C GLN A 402 9.87 18.81 31.97
N HIS A 403 10.90 19.56 31.47
CA HIS A 403 10.73 20.76 30.69
C HIS A 403 11.23 20.56 29.25
N TRP A 404 10.50 19.70 28.51
CA TRP A 404 10.69 19.37 27.10
C TRP A 404 9.33 19.24 26.43
N ASN A 405 8.74 20.38 26.07
CA ASN A 405 7.35 20.48 25.69
C ASN A 405 7.14 20.85 24.25
N GLN A 406 5.96 20.57 23.75
CA GLN A 406 5.37 21.26 22.61
C GLN A 406 4.25 22.17 23.12
N ALA A 407 4.12 23.35 22.58
CA ALA A 407 3.11 24.30 22.99
C ALA A 407 2.50 25.02 21.80
N LEU A 408 1.20 25.28 21.89
CA LEU A 408 0.44 26.06 20.91
C LEU A 408 -0.24 27.22 21.63
N LEU A 409 -0.09 28.44 21.11
CA LEU A 409 -0.87 29.61 21.51
C LEU A 409 -1.99 29.82 20.51
N LEU A 410 -3.21 29.89 21.03
CA LEU A 410 -4.43 29.91 20.26
C LEU A 410 -5.28 31.14 20.61
N GLU A 411 -5.88 31.74 19.59
CA GLU A 411 -6.89 32.79 19.76
C GLU A 411 -8.28 32.15 19.57
N PRO A 412 -9.17 32.27 20.56
CA PRO A 412 -10.57 31.89 20.40
C PRO A 412 -11.28 32.85 19.43
N LEU A 413 -12.08 32.32 18.52
CA LEU A 413 -12.92 33.11 17.60
C LEU A 413 -14.24 33.58 18.24
N GLY A 414 -14.51 33.19 19.49
CA GLY A 414 -15.57 33.64 20.37
C GLY A 414 -15.12 33.58 21.82
N VAL A 415 -15.90 34.12 22.76
CA VAL A 415 -15.55 34.07 24.18
C VAL A 415 -15.74 32.64 24.71
N LEU A 416 -14.66 32.04 25.23
CA LEU A 416 -14.70 30.72 25.85
C LEU A 416 -15.11 30.79 27.33
N ASP A 417 -15.97 29.86 27.73
CA ASP A 417 -16.29 29.59 29.13
C ASP A 417 -15.21 28.68 29.75
N ALA A 418 -14.58 29.16 30.82
CA ALA A 418 -13.49 28.43 31.46
C ALA A 418 -13.93 27.06 32.08
N GLN A 419 -15.19 26.95 32.55
CA GLN A 419 -15.67 25.70 33.13
C GLN A 419 -15.93 24.65 32.04
N LEU A 420 -16.49 25.09 30.89
CA LEU A 420 -16.66 24.21 29.72
C LEU A 420 -15.32 23.79 29.13
N LEU A 421 -14.34 24.70 29.08
CA LEU A 421 -12.98 24.39 28.57
C LEU A 421 -12.29 23.38 29.49
N GLU A 422 -12.36 23.54 30.84
CA GLU A 422 -11.80 22.56 31.78
C GLU A 422 -12.44 21.18 31.59
N GLN A 423 -13.79 21.12 31.50
CA GLN A 423 -14.49 19.86 31.24
C GLN A 423 -14.09 19.22 29.91
N ALA A 424 -13.89 20.04 28.87
CA ALA A 424 -13.44 19.55 27.57
C ALA A 424 -12.01 18.99 27.66
N LEU A 425 -11.10 19.65 28.34
CA LEU A 425 -9.73 19.18 28.56
C LEU A 425 -9.71 17.86 29.37
N MET A 426 -10.53 17.74 30.41
CA MET A 426 -10.63 16.51 31.18
C MET A 426 -11.15 15.35 30.34
N ALA A 427 -12.16 15.57 29.47
CA ALA A 427 -12.68 14.56 28.55
C ALA A 427 -11.63 14.12 27.51
N VAL A 428 -10.82 15.04 27.01
CA VAL A 428 -9.71 14.73 26.11
C VAL A 428 -8.64 13.89 26.81
N VAL A 429 -8.28 14.20 28.06
CA VAL A 429 -7.31 13.41 28.85
C VAL A 429 -7.86 12.02 29.18
N GLU A 430 -9.16 11.88 29.41
CA GLU A 430 -9.83 10.59 29.63
C GLU A 430 -9.81 9.75 28.33
N GLN A 431 -10.07 10.36 27.19
CA GLN A 431 -10.09 9.70 25.89
C GLN A 431 -8.70 9.21 25.48
N HIS A 432 -7.67 10.04 25.68
CA HIS A 432 -6.32 9.79 25.17
C HIS A 432 -5.38 9.35 26.30
N ASP A 433 -5.30 8.05 26.52
CA ASP A 433 -4.60 7.44 27.63
C ASP A 433 -3.12 7.86 27.76
N ALA A 434 -2.43 8.17 26.66
CA ALA A 434 -1.03 8.60 26.69
C ALA A 434 -0.83 9.89 27.51
N LEU A 435 -1.83 10.80 27.58
CA LEU A 435 -1.76 12.01 28.40
C LEU A 435 -1.76 11.74 29.91
N ARG A 436 -2.07 10.50 30.30
CA ARG A 436 -2.07 10.01 31.68
C ARG A 436 -0.86 9.15 32.04
N LEU A 437 0.12 9.04 31.10
CA LEU A 437 1.39 8.38 31.40
C LEU A 437 2.17 9.15 32.45
N ARG A 438 2.91 8.41 33.24
CA ARG A 438 4.00 8.92 34.11
C ARG A 438 5.29 8.22 33.72
N PHE A 439 6.40 8.89 34.00
CA PHE A 439 7.73 8.34 33.71
C PHE A 439 8.56 8.43 34.99
N ASN A 440 9.02 7.29 35.47
CA ASN A 440 9.84 7.21 36.66
C ASN A 440 11.06 6.35 36.46
N GLN A 441 12.08 6.54 37.29
CA GLN A 441 13.29 5.76 37.23
C GLN A 441 13.28 4.71 38.33
N ALA A 442 13.26 3.43 37.96
CA ALA A 442 13.32 2.30 38.87
C ALA A 442 14.51 1.40 38.56
N GLY A 443 15.40 1.18 39.52
CA GLY A 443 16.59 0.37 39.33
C GLY A 443 17.56 0.91 38.28
N GLY A 444 17.58 2.22 38.05
CA GLY A 444 18.42 2.87 37.03
C GLY A 444 17.85 2.84 35.62
N GLN A 445 16.63 2.30 35.42
CA GLN A 445 15.95 2.26 34.13
C GLN A 445 14.67 3.11 34.19
N TRP A 446 14.38 3.83 33.10
CA TRP A 446 13.13 4.57 32.94
C TRP A 446 12.00 3.63 32.59
N ARG A 447 10.82 3.90 33.17
CA ARG A 447 9.58 3.14 32.93
C ARG A 447 8.44 4.11 32.73
N ALA A 448 7.48 3.71 31.91
CA ALA A 448 6.22 4.41 31.71
C ALA A 448 5.07 3.59 32.29
N GLU A 449 4.14 4.26 32.96
CA GLU A 449 2.94 3.65 33.53
C GLU A 449 1.75 4.59 33.41
N TYR A 450 0.56 4.03 33.15
CA TYR A 450 -0.69 4.80 33.08
C TYR A 450 -1.23 5.12 34.48
N LEU A 451 -1.41 6.42 34.76
CA LEU A 451 -2.11 6.89 35.97
C LEU A 451 -3.62 6.81 35.77
N PRO A 452 -4.40 6.67 36.87
CA PRO A 452 -5.83 6.96 36.86
C PRO A 452 -6.07 8.44 36.54
N LEU A 453 -7.27 8.76 36.05
CA LEU A 453 -7.68 10.16 35.86
C LEU A 453 -7.60 10.93 37.19
N SER A 454 -6.99 12.11 37.14
CA SER A 454 -6.83 12.99 38.31
C SER A 454 -7.91 14.07 38.29
N ASP A 455 -8.43 14.43 39.50
CA ASP A 455 -9.35 15.57 39.68
C ASP A 455 -8.61 16.93 39.74
N ALA A 456 -7.27 16.93 39.60
CA ALA A 456 -6.48 18.16 39.64
C ALA A 456 -6.76 19.02 38.39
N PRO A 457 -7.02 20.33 38.51
CA PRO A 457 -7.35 21.18 37.39
C PRO A 457 -6.22 21.26 36.40
N LEU A 458 -6.54 21.12 35.12
CA LEU A 458 -5.62 21.24 34.00
C LEU A 458 -5.51 22.69 33.51
N LEU A 459 -6.57 23.47 33.68
CA LEU A 459 -6.69 24.85 33.21
C LEU A 459 -6.31 25.86 34.28
N TRP A 460 -5.41 26.77 33.93
CA TRP A 460 -5.20 27.99 34.70
C TRP A 460 -6.01 29.12 34.05
N GLN A 461 -6.90 29.73 34.75
CA GLN A 461 -7.59 30.94 34.32
C GLN A 461 -6.96 32.17 34.97
N VAL A 462 -6.46 33.10 34.15
CA VAL A 462 -5.76 34.31 34.65
C VAL A 462 -6.24 35.54 33.87
N ARG A 463 -6.56 36.59 34.62
CA ARG A 463 -6.82 37.90 34.02
C ARG A 463 -5.55 38.76 34.08
N VAL A 464 -5.17 39.30 32.94
CA VAL A 464 -3.97 40.14 32.79
C VAL A 464 -4.30 41.58 32.45
N PRO A 465 -3.48 42.53 32.92
CA PRO A 465 -3.65 43.96 32.56
C PRO A 465 -3.26 44.29 31.12
N SER A 466 -2.47 43.41 30.48
CA SER A 466 -2.02 43.57 29.09
C SER A 466 -1.56 42.20 28.61
N MET A 467 -1.89 41.82 27.34
CA MET A 467 -1.41 40.60 26.69
C MET A 467 0.11 40.52 26.59
N ALA A 468 0.80 41.66 26.51
CA ALA A 468 2.27 41.68 26.48
C ALA A 468 2.94 41.11 27.77
N THR A 469 2.19 40.88 28.83
CA THR A 469 2.73 40.35 30.12
C THR A 469 2.57 38.84 30.24
N CYS A 470 2.05 38.14 29.25
CA CYS A 470 1.72 36.72 29.33
C CYS A 470 2.93 35.79 29.27
N GLU A 471 4.08 36.22 28.71
CA GLU A 471 5.22 35.33 28.49
C GLU A 471 5.74 34.65 29.76
N ALA A 472 5.81 35.39 30.87
CA ALA A 472 6.22 34.83 32.16
C ALA A 472 5.22 33.78 32.68
N LEU A 473 3.91 34.01 32.50
CA LEU A 473 2.84 33.08 32.84
C LEU A 473 2.92 31.82 31.97
N PHE A 474 3.18 31.98 30.70
CA PHE A 474 3.35 30.85 29.76
C PHE A 474 4.59 30.03 30.11
N ALA A 475 5.70 30.69 30.45
CA ALA A 475 6.90 30.02 30.93
C ALA A 475 6.65 29.22 32.25
N ASP A 476 5.86 29.76 33.19
CA ASP A 476 5.50 29.06 34.40
C ASP A 476 4.61 27.83 34.12
N ALA A 477 3.66 27.98 33.21
CA ALA A 477 2.80 26.85 32.79
C ALA A 477 3.64 25.73 32.16
N GLN A 478 4.60 26.07 31.31
CA GLN A 478 5.50 25.10 30.67
C GLN A 478 6.38 24.35 31.69
N ARG A 479 6.85 25.02 32.72
CA ARG A 479 7.62 24.42 33.82
C ARG A 479 6.78 23.63 34.81
N SER A 480 5.46 23.75 34.76
CA SER A 480 4.55 23.10 35.72
C SER A 480 4.26 21.62 35.45
N LEU A 481 4.75 21.08 34.33
CA LEU A 481 4.59 19.67 33.98
C LEU A 481 5.49 18.78 34.83
N ASP A 482 4.97 17.64 35.26
CA ASP A 482 5.69 16.70 36.14
C ASP A 482 5.62 15.29 35.55
N LEU A 483 6.81 14.70 35.29
CA LEU A 483 6.92 13.36 34.70
C LEU A 483 6.50 12.23 35.64
N GLU A 484 6.69 12.41 36.97
CA GLU A 484 6.42 11.35 37.93
C GLU A 484 4.97 11.37 38.43
N HIS A 485 4.38 12.55 38.59
CA HIS A 485 3.07 12.70 39.19
C HIS A 485 2.01 13.25 38.25
N GLY A 486 2.42 13.82 37.08
CA GLY A 486 1.53 14.55 36.19
C GLY A 486 1.13 15.94 36.72
N PRO A 487 0.38 16.70 36.00
CA PRO A 487 -0.09 16.43 34.63
C PRO A 487 1.00 16.57 33.56
N LEU A 488 0.82 15.92 32.41
CA LEU A 488 1.67 16.11 31.22
C LEU A 488 1.03 17.06 30.19
N LEU A 489 -0.12 17.63 30.51
CA LEU A 489 -0.82 18.65 29.77
C LEU A 489 -1.20 19.80 30.72
N ARG A 490 -0.92 21.03 30.31
CA ARG A 490 -1.36 22.26 31.00
C ARG A 490 -1.99 23.20 30.01
N ALA A 491 -3.16 23.75 30.34
CA ALA A 491 -3.79 24.80 29.57
C ALA A 491 -3.80 26.11 30.38
N VAL A 492 -3.72 27.24 29.71
CA VAL A 492 -3.86 28.58 30.32
C VAL A 492 -4.85 29.36 29.50
N LEU A 493 -5.96 29.77 30.10
CA LEU A 493 -6.89 30.72 29.53
C LEU A 493 -6.58 32.11 30.12
N VAL A 494 -6.18 33.02 29.25
CA VAL A 494 -5.87 34.41 29.61
C VAL A 494 -7.02 35.30 29.18
N ASP A 495 -7.55 36.09 30.10
CA ASP A 495 -8.53 37.14 29.85
C ASP A 495 -7.85 38.48 29.83
N GLY A 496 -7.85 39.19 28.73
CA GLY A 496 -7.29 40.52 28.57
C GLY A 496 -8.25 41.66 28.96
N PRO A 497 -7.78 42.93 28.97
CA PRO A 497 -8.56 44.06 29.44
C PRO A 497 -9.73 44.44 28.54
N GLU A 498 -9.61 44.22 27.23
CA GLU A 498 -10.63 44.56 26.20
C GLU A 498 -11.59 43.37 25.89
N GLY A 499 -11.47 42.26 26.65
CA GLY A 499 -12.28 41.04 26.49
C GLY A 499 -11.66 40.08 25.48
N GLU A 500 -10.47 40.33 24.97
CA GLU A 500 -9.70 39.41 24.18
C GLU A 500 -9.23 38.22 25.01
N GLN A 501 -9.21 37.04 24.44
CA GLN A 501 -8.72 35.83 25.11
C GLN A 501 -7.55 35.20 24.36
N ARG A 502 -6.69 34.50 25.10
CA ARG A 502 -5.64 33.61 24.59
C ARG A 502 -5.70 32.28 25.31
N VAL A 503 -5.48 31.17 24.58
CA VAL A 503 -5.36 29.84 25.16
C VAL A 503 -3.99 29.29 24.83
N LEU A 504 -3.16 29.07 25.84
CA LEU A 504 -1.95 28.25 25.72
C LEU A 504 -2.31 26.81 26.02
N LEU A 505 -1.87 25.89 25.14
CA LEU A 505 -1.82 24.46 25.41
C LEU A 505 -0.35 24.02 25.44
N ALA A 506 0.14 23.51 26.55
CA ALA A 506 1.49 22.98 26.71
C ALA A 506 1.41 21.50 27.06
N ILE A 507 2.06 20.65 26.27
CA ILE A 507 2.04 19.18 26.46
C ILE A 507 3.48 18.68 26.42
N HIS A 508 3.84 17.79 27.35
CA HIS A 508 5.17 17.20 27.34
C HIS A 508 5.37 16.34 26.09
N HIS A 509 6.50 16.51 25.41
CA HIS A 509 6.73 15.88 24.11
C HIS A 509 6.78 14.33 24.17
N LEU A 510 7.07 13.73 25.34
CA LEU A 510 6.99 12.28 25.54
C LEU A 510 5.62 11.68 25.23
N VAL A 511 4.55 12.48 25.18
CA VAL A 511 3.16 12.02 25.01
C VAL A 511 2.42 12.71 23.86
N VAL A 512 3.11 13.52 23.08
CA VAL A 512 2.51 14.24 21.93
C VAL A 512 3.50 14.34 20.78
N ASP A 513 3.00 14.34 19.55
CA ASP A 513 3.73 14.67 18.32
C ASP A 513 2.84 15.48 17.35
N GLY A 514 3.36 15.86 16.20
CA GLY A 514 2.64 16.69 15.23
C GLY A 514 1.32 16.08 14.72
N VAL A 515 1.22 14.75 14.62
CA VAL A 515 -0.03 14.08 14.25
C VAL A 515 -1.01 14.08 15.43
N SER A 516 -0.50 13.85 16.64
CA SER A 516 -1.31 13.87 17.87
C SER A 516 -1.98 15.23 18.10
N TRP A 517 -1.31 16.34 17.81
CA TRP A 517 -1.89 17.69 17.92
C TRP A 517 -3.17 17.85 17.10
N ARG A 518 -3.19 17.28 15.89
CA ARG A 518 -4.38 17.35 15.02
C ARG A 518 -5.57 16.62 15.62
N VAL A 519 -5.32 15.44 16.20
CA VAL A 519 -6.35 14.65 16.88
C VAL A 519 -6.85 15.38 18.13
N LEU A 520 -5.93 15.91 18.94
CA LEU A 520 -6.27 16.61 20.19
C LEU A 520 -7.07 17.89 19.94
N LEU A 521 -6.69 18.71 18.95
CA LEU A 521 -7.40 19.94 18.59
C LEU A 521 -8.79 19.64 18.02
N GLU A 522 -8.93 18.61 17.19
CA GLU A 522 -10.22 18.17 16.68
C GLU A 522 -11.16 17.73 17.81
N ASP A 523 -10.68 16.85 18.70
CA ASP A 523 -11.48 16.32 19.78
C ASP A 523 -11.80 17.41 20.84
N LEU A 524 -10.85 18.29 21.18
CA LEU A 524 -11.08 19.39 22.11
C LEU A 524 -12.19 20.33 21.62
N GLN A 525 -12.14 20.74 20.36
CA GLN A 525 -13.14 21.63 19.76
C GLN A 525 -14.51 20.94 19.68
N ASN A 526 -14.54 19.65 19.32
CA ASN A 526 -15.79 18.89 19.24
C ASN A 526 -16.45 18.72 20.62
N VAL A 527 -15.65 18.37 21.63
CA VAL A 527 -16.15 18.23 23.02
C VAL A 527 -16.66 19.57 23.55
N TYR A 528 -15.91 20.67 23.34
CA TYR A 528 -16.32 21.98 23.78
C TYR A 528 -17.68 22.38 23.20
N ARG A 529 -17.89 22.21 21.88
CA ARG A 529 -19.17 22.49 21.22
C ARG A 529 -20.33 21.64 21.74
N GLN A 530 -20.07 20.36 22.01
CA GLN A 530 -21.09 19.46 22.57
C GLN A 530 -21.50 19.91 23.98
N LEU A 531 -20.54 20.31 24.84
CA LEU A 531 -20.79 20.84 26.19
C LEU A 531 -21.57 22.17 26.10
N GLU A 532 -21.15 23.08 25.23
CA GLU A 532 -21.82 24.38 25.02
C GLU A 532 -23.28 24.19 24.56
N ALA A 533 -23.53 23.20 23.72
CA ALA A 533 -24.88 22.84 23.25
C ALA A 533 -25.67 22.00 24.27
N GLY A 534 -25.11 21.65 25.44
CA GLY A 534 -25.74 20.77 26.41
C GLY A 534 -26.00 19.35 25.93
N GLN A 535 -25.19 18.87 24.98
CA GLN A 535 -25.30 17.53 24.37
C GLN A 535 -24.48 16.51 25.20
N ALA A 536 -24.84 15.24 25.03
CA ALA A 536 -24.02 14.15 25.57
C ALA A 536 -22.71 14.07 24.79
N LEU A 537 -21.59 13.83 25.50
CA LEU A 537 -20.28 13.69 24.87
C LEU A 537 -20.26 12.46 23.96
N ASN A 538 -19.80 12.67 22.74
CA ASN A 538 -19.64 11.61 21.74
C ASN A 538 -18.30 11.80 21.01
N LEU A 539 -17.29 11.11 21.49
CA LEU A 539 -15.98 11.04 20.87
C LEU A 539 -15.85 9.78 20.01
N PRO A 540 -15.02 9.80 18.95
CA PRO A 540 -14.72 8.61 18.17
C PRO A 540 -14.16 7.49 19.06
N ALA A 541 -14.42 6.22 18.70
CA ALA A 541 -13.85 5.08 19.40
C ALA A 541 -12.32 5.15 19.43
N LYS A 542 -11.71 4.69 20.54
CA LYS A 542 -10.25 4.59 20.69
C LYS A 542 -9.69 3.64 19.63
N THR A 543 -8.53 3.99 19.10
CA THR A 543 -7.69 3.12 18.26
C THR A 543 -6.64 2.40 19.13
N SER A 544 -5.78 1.56 18.52
CA SER A 544 -4.76 0.81 19.28
C SER A 544 -3.94 1.73 20.17
N ALA A 545 -3.64 1.27 21.38
CA ALA A 545 -2.94 2.09 22.37
C ALA A 545 -1.44 2.22 22.04
N LEU A 546 -0.78 3.24 22.61
CA LEU A 546 0.68 3.38 22.55
C LEU A 546 1.39 2.15 23.12
N ARG A 547 0.85 1.55 24.18
CA ARG A 547 1.33 0.29 24.78
C ARG A 547 1.34 -0.86 23.78
N ASP A 548 0.29 -0.99 22.99
CA ASP A 548 0.17 -2.08 22.01
C ASP A 548 1.22 -1.92 20.93
N TRP A 549 1.41 -0.71 20.41
CA TRP A 549 2.45 -0.38 19.47
C TRP A 549 3.85 -0.66 20.00
N SER A 550 4.21 -0.12 21.18
CA SER A 550 5.53 -0.31 21.77
C SER A 550 5.82 -1.78 22.05
N SER A 551 4.81 -2.55 22.50
CA SER A 551 4.94 -4.00 22.71
C SER A 551 5.22 -4.76 21.42
N ARG A 552 4.56 -4.36 20.30
CA ARG A 552 4.82 -4.94 18.98
C ARG A 552 6.19 -4.56 18.42
N LEU A 553 6.64 -3.32 18.63
CA LEU A 553 8.00 -2.91 18.25
C LEU A 553 9.06 -3.69 19.04
N LEU A 554 8.85 -3.91 20.32
CA LEU A 554 9.76 -4.72 21.15
C LEU A 554 9.82 -6.17 20.67
N ALA A 555 8.70 -6.76 20.29
CA ALA A 555 8.67 -8.09 19.68
C ALA A 555 9.36 -8.10 18.31
N TYR A 556 9.14 -7.07 17.49
CA TYR A 556 9.76 -6.91 16.17
C TYR A 556 11.29 -6.76 16.25
N ALA A 557 11.82 -6.15 17.34
CA ALA A 557 13.25 -5.99 17.58
C ALA A 557 14.04 -7.30 17.54
N GLY A 558 13.41 -8.42 17.86
CA GLY A 558 14.00 -9.77 17.80
C GLY A 558 13.87 -10.49 16.46
N SER A 559 13.19 -9.90 15.45
CA SER A 559 12.93 -10.56 14.17
C SER A 559 14.17 -10.61 13.26
N GLU A 560 14.26 -11.66 12.44
CA GLU A 560 15.33 -11.82 11.47
C GLU A 560 15.25 -10.78 10.35
N SER A 561 14.04 -10.46 9.89
CA SER A 561 13.82 -9.44 8.86
C SER A 561 14.33 -8.05 9.26
N LEU A 562 14.21 -7.68 10.54
CA LEU A 562 14.78 -6.43 11.02
C LEU A 562 16.31 -6.46 11.09
N ARG A 563 16.91 -7.61 11.44
CA ARG A 563 18.36 -7.76 11.49
C ARG A 563 19.02 -7.62 10.12
N GLU A 564 18.35 -8.02 9.06
CA GLU A 564 18.83 -7.83 7.68
C GLU A 564 19.00 -6.35 7.33
N GLU A 565 18.19 -5.45 7.91
CA GLU A 565 18.32 -4.01 7.71
C GLU A 565 19.63 -3.43 8.29
N LEU A 566 20.26 -4.07 9.28
CA LEU A 566 21.48 -3.55 9.93
C LEU A 566 22.61 -3.31 8.92
N SER A 567 22.81 -4.25 8.00
CA SER A 567 23.85 -4.14 6.97
C SER A 567 23.58 -2.99 6.00
N TRP A 568 22.31 -2.76 5.67
CA TRP A 568 21.88 -1.65 4.84
C TRP A 568 22.20 -0.30 5.52
N TRP A 569 21.83 -0.16 6.82
CA TRP A 569 22.11 1.04 7.58
C TRP A 569 23.61 1.32 7.70
N GLN A 570 24.41 0.30 7.96
CA GLN A 570 25.86 0.43 8.01
C GLN A 570 26.45 0.93 6.68
N GLN A 571 25.96 0.43 5.55
CA GLN A 571 26.40 0.87 4.22
C GLN A 571 25.98 2.30 3.92
N GLN A 572 24.73 2.67 4.21
CA GLN A 572 24.20 4.01 3.97
C GLN A 572 24.92 5.08 4.78
N LEU A 573 25.35 4.76 5.99
CA LEU A 573 26.00 5.68 6.90
C LEU A 573 27.52 5.60 6.88
N ALA A 574 28.09 4.70 6.09
CA ALA A 574 29.54 4.56 5.96
C ALA A 574 30.20 5.88 5.50
N GLY A 575 31.38 6.16 6.07
CA GLY A 575 32.16 7.38 5.77
C GLY A 575 32.12 8.42 6.90
N PRO A 576 32.92 9.48 6.80
CA PRO A 576 32.99 10.52 7.83
C PRO A 576 31.69 11.33 7.89
N ALA A 577 31.36 11.84 9.07
CA ALA A 577 30.39 12.91 9.20
C ALA A 577 30.92 14.16 8.47
N ALA A 578 30.06 14.81 7.68
CA ALA A 578 30.43 16.06 7.05
C ALA A 578 30.63 17.13 8.12
N GLN A 579 31.77 17.81 8.09
CA GLN A 579 31.96 19.02 8.89
C GLN A 579 31.24 20.18 8.20
N LEU A 580 30.40 20.88 8.96
CA LEU A 580 29.69 22.06 8.43
C LEU A 580 30.65 23.26 8.39
N PRO A 581 30.79 23.95 7.26
CA PRO A 581 31.62 25.16 7.19
C PRO A 581 31.13 26.26 8.16
N GLY A 582 32.05 27.01 8.70
CA GLY A 582 31.69 28.10 9.64
C GLY A 582 31.28 27.64 11.05
N LEU A 583 31.28 26.32 11.33
CA LEU A 583 30.94 25.79 12.64
C LEU A 583 32.02 26.13 13.68
N ASN A 584 31.67 26.86 14.74
CA ASN A 584 32.50 27.02 15.93
C ASN A 584 32.25 25.84 16.89
N ALA A 585 33.08 24.80 16.79
CA ALA A 585 32.94 23.59 17.60
C ALA A 585 33.11 23.83 19.13
N ALA A 586 33.68 24.96 19.55
CA ALA A 586 33.86 25.32 20.95
C ALA A 586 32.64 26.04 21.55
N GLY A 587 31.71 26.52 20.73
CA GLY A 587 30.47 27.15 21.18
C GLY A 587 29.52 26.18 21.87
N ARG A 588 28.74 26.68 22.82
CA ARG A 588 27.73 25.88 23.53
C ARG A 588 26.57 25.57 22.58
N GLN A 589 25.99 24.37 22.75
CA GLN A 589 24.88 23.89 21.95
C GLN A 589 23.68 23.60 22.84
N GLN A 590 23.09 24.66 23.40
CA GLN A 590 21.99 24.58 24.36
C GLN A 590 20.84 25.49 23.91
N HIS A 591 19.62 25.21 24.36
CA HIS A 591 18.41 25.99 24.02
C HIS A 591 18.52 27.49 24.38
N GLN A 592 19.27 27.85 25.45
CA GLN A 592 19.48 29.27 25.79
C GLN A 592 20.31 30.05 24.74
N GLN A 593 21.06 29.35 23.86
CA GLN A 593 21.76 29.95 22.73
C GLN A 593 21.00 29.77 21.41
N ALA A 594 19.82 29.13 21.44
CA ALA A 594 19.08 28.90 20.23
C ALA A 594 18.61 30.20 19.59
N CYS A 595 18.91 30.33 18.31
CA CYS A 595 18.37 31.35 17.43
C CYS A 595 17.65 30.70 16.27
N SER A 596 16.70 31.39 15.70
CA SER A 596 16.01 30.89 14.51
C SER A 596 15.96 31.94 13.41
N HIS A 597 16.07 31.49 12.17
CA HIS A 597 15.87 32.28 10.97
C HIS A 597 14.77 31.62 10.14
N SER A 598 13.78 32.39 9.67
CA SER A 598 12.65 31.83 8.90
C SER A 598 12.63 32.46 7.51
N VAL A 599 12.41 31.60 6.52
CA VAL A 599 12.14 32.01 5.13
C VAL A 599 10.81 31.41 4.68
N THR A 600 10.10 32.09 3.80
CA THR A 600 8.76 31.73 3.38
C THR A 600 8.69 31.63 1.85
N LEU A 601 8.13 30.55 1.37
CA LEU A 601 7.73 30.37 -0.02
C LEU A 601 6.30 30.89 -0.19
N ASP A 602 6.09 31.80 -1.12
CA ASP A 602 4.78 32.41 -1.36
C ASP A 602 3.69 31.39 -1.74
N ALA A 603 2.42 31.79 -1.58
CA ALA A 603 1.27 30.91 -1.77
C ALA A 603 1.18 30.29 -3.18
N GLU A 604 1.52 31.04 -4.24
CA GLU A 604 1.46 30.52 -5.60
C GLU A 604 2.53 29.44 -5.84
N ARG A 605 3.75 29.66 -5.39
CA ARG A 605 4.84 28.69 -5.50
C ARG A 605 4.66 27.51 -4.58
N THR A 606 4.09 27.72 -3.39
CA THR A 606 3.67 26.64 -2.49
C THR A 606 2.63 25.75 -3.17
N ARG A 607 1.62 26.34 -3.80
CA ARG A 607 0.63 25.57 -4.57
C ARG A 607 1.28 24.80 -5.72
N GLN A 608 2.21 25.41 -6.46
CA GLN A 608 2.96 24.73 -7.52
C GLN A 608 3.78 23.56 -6.98
N LEU A 609 4.45 23.73 -5.84
CA LEU A 609 5.22 22.69 -5.17
C LEU A 609 4.32 21.50 -4.73
N LEU A 610 3.14 21.81 -4.18
CA LEU A 610 2.24 20.79 -3.65
C LEU A 610 1.48 20.03 -4.74
N GLN A 611 1.09 20.68 -5.83
CA GLN A 611 0.10 20.15 -6.77
C GLN A 611 0.62 19.92 -8.20
N GLN A 612 1.71 20.58 -8.62
CA GLN A 612 2.16 20.54 -10.00
C GLN A 612 3.56 19.94 -10.18
N ALA A 613 4.52 20.39 -9.39
CA ALA A 613 5.92 19.96 -9.52
C ALA A 613 6.13 18.44 -9.33
N PRO A 614 5.42 17.75 -8.44
CA PRO A 614 5.59 16.30 -8.25
C PRO A 614 5.31 15.47 -9.49
N ALA A 615 4.40 15.88 -10.37
CA ALA A 615 4.02 15.13 -11.56
C ALA A 615 5.17 14.92 -12.54
N ALA A 616 6.12 15.83 -12.63
CA ALA A 616 7.24 15.78 -13.58
C ALA A 616 8.13 14.53 -13.39
N TYR A 617 8.36 14.13 -12.15
CA TYR A 617 9.23 12.98 -11.80
C TYR A 617 8.51 11.93 -10.95
N ARG A 618 7.20 11.95 -10.84
CA ARG A 618 6.40 11.08 -9.94
C ARG A 618 6.93 11.12 -8.50
N THR A 619 7.26 12.33 -8.00
CA THR A 619 7.81 12.57 -6.67
C THR A 619 6.73 12.87 -5.64
N GLN A 620 7.10 12.81 -4.36
CA GLN A 620 6.39 13.44 -3.26
C GLN A 620 7.00 14.82 -2.98
N VAL A 621 6.27 15.68 -2.29
CA VAL A 621 6.75 17.03 -1.90
C VAL A 621 8.08 16.94 -1.15
N ASN A 622 8.19 15.98 -0.22
CA ASN A 622 9.39 15.79 0.58
C ASN A 622 10.63 15.42 -0.27
N ASP A 623 10.45 14.71 -1.39
CA ASP A 623 11.56 14.40 -2.31
C ASP A 623 12.17 15.68 -2.89
N LEU A 624 11.32 16.66 -3.25
CA LEU A 624 11.76 17.95 -3.80
C LEU A 624 12.41 18.85 -2.75
N LEU A 625 11.83 18.91 -1.54
CA LEU A 625 12.39 19.64 -0.41
C LEU A 625 13.79 19.12 -0.05
N LEU A 626 13.94 17.80 0.06
CA LEU A 626 15.23 17.18 0.37
C LEU A 626 16.23 17.27 -0.78
N THR A 627 15.77 17.29 -2.03
CA THR A 627 16.65 17.55 -3.18
C THR A 627 17.26 18.95 -3.11
N ALA A 628 16.43 19.97 -2.84
CA ALA A 628 16.90 21.34 -2.67
C ALA A 628 17.92 21.44 -1.52
N LEU A 629 17.58 20.85 -0.36
CA LEU A 629 18.44 20.85 0.81
C LEU A 629 19.78 20.17 0.54
N ALA A 630 19.76 18.97 -0.02
CA ALA A 630 20.97 18.21 -0.32
C ALA A 630 21.90 18.97 -1.29
N ARG A 631 21.35 19.59 -2.34
CA ARG A 631 22.12 20.38 -3.30
C ARG A 631 22.79 21.59 -2.64
N VAL A 632 22.06 22.29 -1.79
CA VAL A 632 22.59 23.45 -1.06
C VAL A 632 23.67 23.05 -0.05
N LEU A 633 23.41 22.02 0.76
CA LEU A 633 24.39 21.56 1.74
C LEU A 633 25.68 21.02 1.09
N CYS A 634 25.56 20.31 -0.03
CA CYS A 634 26.73 19.81 -0.77
C CYS A 634 27.54 20.94 -1.40
N ARG A 635 26.91 21.97 -1.98
CA ARG A 635 27.61 23.17 -2.49
C ARG A 635 28.29 23.95 -1.36
N TRP A 636 27.58 24.17 -0.27
CA TRP A 636 28.11 24.89 0.88
C TRP A 636 29.31 24.18 1.53
N SER A 637 29.22 22.86 1.71
CA SER A 637 30.26 22.05 2.34
C SER A 637 31.38 21.63 1.38
N GLY A 638 31.19 21.75 0.06
CA GLY A 638 32.11 21.19 -0.94
C GLY A 638 32.16 19.67 -0.94
N GLN A 639 31.19 18.99 -0.31
CA GLN A 639 31.14 17.54 -0.20
C GLN A 639 30.16 16.92 -1.20
N PRO A 640 30.41 15.69 -1.69
CA PRO A 640 29.53 15.04 -2.66
C PRO A 640 28.20 14.54 -2.04
N SER A 641 28.11 14.51 -0.72
CA SER A 641 26.94 14.03 -0.01
C SER A 641 26.70 14.81 1.30
N ALA A 642 25.46 14.92 1.71
CA ALA A 642 25.04 15.49 2.99
C ALA A 642 24.43 14.40 3.88
N LEU A 643 24.86 14.32 5.14
CA LEU A 643 24.26 13.43 6.14
C LEU A 643 23.18 14.21 6.89
N VAL A 644 21.93 13.82 6.74
CA VAL A 644 20.74 14.50 7.29
C VAL A 644 19.94 13.52 8.14
N GLN A 645 19.55 13.94 9.34
CA GLN A 645 18.54 13.22 10.13
C GLN A 645 17.17 13.57 9.60
N LEU A 646 16.42 12.58 9.24
CA LEU A 646 15.03 12.71 8.80
C LEU A 646 14.08 12.29 9.91
N GLU A 647 12.95 12.97 9.98
CA GLU A 647 11.88 12.61 10.89
C GLU A 647 10.66 12.16 10.10
N GLY A 648 10.14 10.98 10.48
CA GLY A 648 8.87 10.45 9.99
C GLY A 648 7.83 10.43 11.11
N HIS A 649 6.56 10.35 10.74
CA HIS A 649 5.46 10.30 11.73
C HIS A 649 5.44 9.01 12.57
N GLY A 650 6.19 7.97 12.19
CA GLY A 650 6.34 6.71 12.94
C GLY A 650 5.08 5.84 13.06
N ARG A 651 4.00 6.20 12.34
CA ARG A 651 2.73 5.44 12.32
C ARG A 651 2.61 4.62 11.04
N GLU A 652 3.68 3.90 10.68
CA GLU A 652 3.71 3.06 9.49
C GLU A 652 2.82 1.83 9.68
N ALA A 653 2.14 1.40 8.63
CA ALA A 653 1.30 0.20 8.63
C ALA A 653 2.16 -1.08 8.57
N LEU A 654 3.01 -1.28 9.58
CA LEU A 654 3.90 -2.43 9.69
C LEU A 654 3.19 -3.68 10.20
N PHE A 655 2.13 -3.50 10.99
CA PHE A 655 1.36 -4.57 11.63
C PHE A 655 -0.12 -4.40 11.29
N ASP A 656 -0.72 -5.38 10.63
CA ASP A 656 -2.12 -5.33 10.18
C ASP A 656 -3.13 -5.23 11.35
N GLU A 657 -2.74 -5.71 12.54
CA GLU A 657 -3.55 -5.70 13.75
C GLU A 657 -3.47 -4.40 14.56
N ILE A 658 -2.63 -3.44 14.17
CA ILE A 658 -2.45 -2.16 14.86
C ILE A 658 -3.05 -1.01 14.06
N ASP A 659 -3.84 -0.21 14.72
CA ASP A 659 -4.42 1.01 14.18
C ASP A 659 -4.01 2.23 15.00
N LEU A 660 -3.18 3.09 14.46
CA LEU A 660 -2.67 4.29 15.12
C LEU A 660 -3.28 5.60 14.59
N THR A 661 -4.34 5.52 13.79
CA THR A 661 -4.88 6.69 13.07
C THR A 661 -5.38 7.80 13.99
N ARG A 662 -5.84 7.47 15.20
CA ARG A 662 -6.25 8.45 16.24
C ARG A 662 -5.52 8.26 17.58
N THR A 663 -4.43 7.52 17.59
CA THR A 663 -3.66 7.31 18.83
C THR A 663 -2.80 8.53 19.13
N VAL A 664 -2.97 9.12 20.30
CA VAL A 664 -2.10 10.19 20.81
C VAL A 664 -0.86 9.60 21.46
N GLY A 665 0.30 10.21 21.26
CA GLY A 665 1.58 9.77 21.78
C GLY A 665 2.77 10.31 20.99
N TRP A 666 3.98 10.00 21.38
CA TRP A 666 5.19 10.31 20.62
C TRP A 666 5.63 9.11 19.79
N PHE A 667 5.32 9.13 18.48
CA PHE A 667 5.59 8.05 17.54
C PHE A 667 6.75 8.36 16.60
N THR A 668 7.27 9.57 16.57
CA THR A 668 8.31 10.03 15.64
C THR A 668 9.39 8.97 15.43
N SER A 669 9.63 8.62 14.17
CA SER A 669 10.78 7.83 13.76
C SER A 669 11.86 8.77 13.26
N ALA A 670 13.00 8.82 13.96
CA ALA A 670 14.15 9.61 13.57
C ALA A 670 15.26 8.68 13.05
N TYR A 671 15.80 8.97 11.87
CA TYR A 671 16.85 8.17 11.26
C TYR A 671 17.79 9.03 10.39
N PRO A 672 19.10 8.74 10.40
CA PRO A 672 20.04 9.44 9.53
C PRO A 672 20.01 8.86 8.11
N LEU A 673 20.15 9.73 7.10
CA LEU A 673 20.28 9.32 5.71
C LEU A 673 21.35 10.15 5.01
N ARG A 674 22.18 9.49 4.21
CA ARG A 674 23.18 10.15 3.39
C ARG A 674 22.58 10.46 2.03
N LEU A 675 22.32 11.75 1.78
CA LEU A 675 21.77 12.26 0.52
C LEU A 675 22.91 12.63 -0.43
N THR A 676 22.87 12.12 -1.65
CA THR A 676 23.94 12.28 -2.64
C THR A 676 23.36 12.85 -3.94
N PRO A 677 23.10 14.16 -4.02
CA PRO A 677 22.60 14.78 -5.24
C PRO A 677 23.68 14.72 -6.35
N LEU A 678 23.24 14.62 -7.61
CA LEU A 678 24.15 14.62 -8.75
C LEU A 678 24.24 16.02 -9.39
N GLN A 679 25.39 16.32 -10.00
CA GLN A 679 25.60 17.53 -10.80
C GLN A 679 25.15 18.81 -10.09
N VAL A 680 25.58 19.00 -8.84
CA VAL A 680 25.12 20.09 -7.96
C VAL A 680 25.49 21.49 -8.44
N GLU A 681 26.60 21.61 -9.19
CA GLU A 681 27.08 22.88 -9.73
C GLU A 681 26.36 23.29 -11.04
N GLU A 682 25.70 22.35 -11.68
CA GLU A 682 25.03 22.58 -12.95
C GLU A 682 23.56 22.93 -12.75
N ALA A 683 23.09 24.02 -13.32
CA ALA A 683 21.66 24.32 -13.34
C ALA A 683 20.84 23.23 -14.06
N ALA A 684 21.41 22.58 -15.06
CA ALA A 684 20.79 21.47 -15.78
C ALA A 684 20.78 20.14 -14.97
N GLY A 685 21.54 20.05 -13.86
CA GLY A 685 21.65 18.84 -13.03
C GLY A 685 20.48 18.58 -12.10
N GLN A 686 19.45 19.44 -12.10
CA GLN A 686 18.30 19.32 -11.19
C GLN A 686 17.54 18.01 -11.38
N GLY A 687 17.23 17.64 -12.61
CA GLY A 687 16.53 16.39 -12.91
C GLY A 687 17.30 15.15 -12.45
N ALA A 688 18.62 15.13 -12.62
CA ALA A 688 19.47 14.02 -12.13
C ALA A 688 19.46 13.95 -10.59
N SER A 689 19.55 15.12 -9.92
CA SER A 689 19.46 15.19 -8.46
C SER A 689 18.09 14.71 -7.94
N ILE A 690 16.98 15.13 -8.56
CA ILE A 690 15.63 14.72 -8.18
C ILE A 690 15.50 13.18 -8.28
N LYS A 691 15.91 12.60 -9.41
CA LYS A 691 15.85 11.14 -9.62
C LYS A 691 16.65 10.39 -8.55
N THR A 692 17.87 10.83 -8.28
CA THR A 692 18.77 10.16 -7.32
C THR A 692 18.24 10.27 -5.89
N ILE A 693 17.82 11.45 -5.45
CA ILE A 693 17.28 11.63 -4.09
C ILE A 693 15.97 10.85 -3.92
N LYS A 694 15.08 10.86 -4.93
CA LYS A 694 13.87 10.04 -4.91
C LYS A 694 14.19 8.56 -4.67
N GLU A 695 15.15 7.98 -5.43
CA GLU A 695 15.53 6.58 -5.28
C GLU A 695 16.16 6.29 -3.93
N GLN A 696 16.99 7.19 -3.40
CA GLN A 696 17.55 7.04 -2.05
C GLN A 696 16.44 6.99 -0.99
N LEU A 697 15.43 7.86 -1.09
CA LEU A 697 14.30 7.88 -0.14
C LEU A 697 13.40 6.64 -0.30
N ARG A 698 13.16 6.15 -1.52
CA ARG A 698 12.39 4.91 -1.76
C ARG A 698 13.14 3.67 -1.30
N GLY A 699 14.47 3.71 -1.32
CA GLY A 699 15.32 2.63 -0.83
C GLY A 699 15.39 2.48 0.69
N VAL A 700 14.85 3.44 1.47
CA VAL A 700 14.87 3.38 2.95
C VAL A 700 13.90 2.29 3.43
N PRO A 701 14.37 1.23 4.12
CA PRO A 701 13.52 0.17 4.62
C PRO A 701 12.45 0.71 5.58
N HIS A 702 11.20 0.30 5.38
CA HIS A 702 10.05 0.68 6.21
C HIS A 702 10.02 2.17 6.60
N LYS A 703 10.45 3.05 5.67
CA LYS A 703 10.53 4.52 5.87
C LYS A 703 11.30 4.91 7.14
N GLY A 704 12.34 4.15 7.46
CA GLY A 704 13.27 4.44 8.56
C GLY A 704 12.83 3.98 9.95
N LEU A 705 11.65 3.39 10.10
CA LEU A 705 11.15 2.91 11.40
C LEU A 705 12.10 1.88 12.05
N GLY A 706 12.67 0.98 11.22
CA GLY A 706 13.59 -0.08 11.66
C GLY A 706 14.86 0.46 12.31
N TYR A 707 15.35 1.64 11.91
CA TYR A 707 16.55 2.23 12.51
C TYR A 707 16.43 2.45 14.01
N GLY A 708 15.34 3.11 14.45
CA GLY A 708 15.08 3.36 15.86
C GLY A 708 14.90 2.07 16.67
N VAL A 709 14.24 1.08 16.09
CA VAL A 709 14.04 -0.24 16.73
C VAL A 709 15.38 -0.95 16.92
N LEU A 710 16.24 -1.00 15.88
CA LEU A 710 17.58 -1.58 15.96
C LEU A 710 18.48 -0.84 16.95
N ARG A 711 18.41 0.50 16.97
CA ARG A 711 19.28 1.35 17.77
C ARG A 711 18.96 1.33 19.26
N TYR A 712 17.67 1.12 19.64
CA TYR A 712 17.24 1.26 21.03
C TYR A 712 16.60 0.01 21.63
N LEU A 713 15.96 -0.85 20.84
CA LEU A 713 15.19 -2.00 21.35
C LEU A 713 15.83 -3.36 21.02
N ALA A 714 16.71 -3.42 20.02
CA ALA A 714 17.37 -4.67 19.63
C ALA A 714 18.45 -5.13 20.64
N ASP A 715 19.10 -6.24 20.36
CA ASP A 715 20.21 -6.74 21.17
C ASP A 715 21.40 -5.75 21.22
N GLU A 716 22.29 -5.93 22.20
CA GLU A 716 23.41 -5.03 22.46
C GLU A 716 24.33 -4.87 21.26
N SER A 717 24.56 -5.95 20.50
CA SER A 717 25.44 -5.94 19.34
C SER A 717 24.91 -5.03 18.21
N CYS A 718 23.60 -5.05 17.95
CA CYS A 718 22.96 -4.16 16.99
C CYS A 718 22.97 -2.70 17.46
N ARG A 719 22.68 -2.47 18.75
CA ARG A 719 22.68 -1.13 19.34
C ARG A 719 24.06 -0.49 19.29
N GLU A 720 25.11 -1.21 19.64
CA GLU A 720 26.51 -0.74 19.59
C GLU A 720 26.96 -0.49 18.15
N ALA A 721 26.63 -1.38 17.23
CA ALA A 721 26.97 -1.24 15.82
C ALA A 721 26.39 0.05 15.21
N LEU A 722 25.15 0.41 15.52
CA LEU A 722 24.55 1.66 15.07
C LEU A 722 25.03 2.89 15.87
N ALA A 723 25.34 2.73 17.16
CA ALA A 723 25.89 3.81 17.98
C ALA A 723 27.28 4.29 17.52
N ALA A 724 28.05 3.38 16.90
CA ALA A 724 29.38 3.69 16.38
C ALA A 724 29.36 4.48 15.05
N LEU A 725 28.18 4.62 14.41
CA LEU A 725 28.05 5.33 13.14
C LEU A 725 28.01 6.85 13.34
N PRO A 726 28.39 7.64 12.32
CA PRO A 726 28.36 9.09 12.40
C PRO A 726 26.97 9.65 12.69
N LEU A 727 26.90 10.64 13.58
CA LEU A 727 25.67 11.40 13.82
C LEU A 727 25.44 12.41 12.68
N ALA A 728 24.18 12.60 12.32
CA ALA A 728 23.82 13.61 11.33
C ALA A 728 23.89 15.01 11.98
N PRO A 729 24.59 15.97 11.38
CA PRO A 729 24.70 17.31 11.93
C PRO A 729 23.48 18.19 11.62
N VAL A 730 22.65 17.80 10.68
CA VAL A 730 21.48 18.55 10.22
C VAL A 730 20.24 17.66 10.39
N THR A 731 19.19 18.21 11.00
CA THR A 731 17.85 17.60 11.02
C THR A 731 16.95 18.33 10.04
N PHE A 732 16.15 17.56 9.30
CA PHE A 732 15.09 18.09 8.45
C PHE A 732 13.76 17.42 8.79
N ASN A 733 12.74 18.25 9.03
CA ASN A 733 11.40 17.79 9.34
C ASN A 733 10.38 18.53 8.46
N TYR A 734 9.45 17.79 7.82
CA TYR A 734 8.33 18.36 7.09
C TYR A 734 7.02 17.95 7.77
N LEU A 735 6.36 18.91 8.40
CA LEU A 735 5.14 18.73 9.19
C LEU A 735 3.85 18.70 8.34
N GLY A 736 3.98 18.86 7.02
CA GLY A 736 2.84 18.87 6.09
C GLY A 736 1.97 20.11 6.19
N GLN A 737 0.70 20.01 5.78
CA GLN A 737 -0.26 21.11 5.79
C GLN A 737 -0.98 21.18 7.15
N PHE A 738 -0.81 22.28 7.89
CA PHE A 738 -1.40 22.45 9.23
C PHE A 738 -2.73 23.22 9.23
N ASP A 739 -3.07 23.87 8.12
CA ASP A 739 -4.28 24.72 7.96
C ASP A 739 -5.59 24.00 8.27
N GLN A 740 -5.64 22.70 8.05
CA GLN A 740 -6.91 21.93 8.12
C GLN A 740 -7.45 21.76 9.55
N SER A 741 -6.59 21.87 10.56
CA SER A 741 -7.01 21.84 11.95
C SER A 741 -7.74 23.13 12.38
N PHE A 742 -7.70 24.17 11.52
CA PHE A 742 -8.19 25.51 11.77
C PHE A 742 -9.07 26.04 10.61
N GLY A 743 -9.99 25.22 10.14
CA GLY A 743 -10.93 25.57 9.06
C GLY A 743 -11.87 26.73 9.42
N ALA A 744 -12.72 27.14 8.46
CA ALA A 744 -13.62 28.27 8.62
C ALA A 744 -14.56 28.20 9.84
N ASP A 745 -14.88 26.97 10.30
CA ASP A 745 -15.71 26.72 11.46
C ASP A 745 -14.91 26.42 12.75
N ALA A 746 -13.59 26.65 12.75
CA ALA A 746 -12.77 26.41 13.95
C ALA A 746 -13.22 27.30 15.12
N LEU A 747 -13.08 26.80 16.36
CA LEU A 747 -13.25 27.61 17.58
C LEU A 747 -11.98 28.39 17.91
N LEU A 748 -10.84 27.90 17.47
CA LEU A 748 -9.51 28.35 17.84
C LEU A 748 -8.70 28.62 16.59
N ARG A 749 -7.84 29.63 16.61
CA ARG A 749 -6.89 29.98 15.56
C ARG A 749 -5.47 30.08 16.15
N PRO A 750 -4.44 29.51 15.52
CA PRO A 750 -3.08 29.63 16.02
C PRO A 750 -2.58 31.08 15.92
N LEU A 751 -1.75 31.46 16.87
CA LEU A 751 -1.07 32.75 16.91
C LEU A 751 0.44 32.53 16.83
N ASP A 752 1.13 33.40 16.07
CA ASP A 752 2.59 33.41 15.99
C ASP A 752 3.15 34.43 17.03
N GLU A 753 2.76 34.23 18.31
CA GLU A 753 3.26 34.97 19.44
C GLU A 753 4.12 34.05 20.32
N SER A 754 4.96 34.64 21.20
CA SER A 754 5.80 33.86 22.12
C SER A 754 4.96 32.99 23.07
N VAL A 755 5.27 31.71 23.12
CA VAL A 755 4.68 30.72 24.06
C VAL A 755 5.53 30.56 25.34
N GLY A 756 6.60 31.39 25.51
CA GLY A 756 7.64 31.14 26.50
C GLY A 756 8.55 29.97 26.11
N PRO A 757 9.62 29.68 26.88
CA PRO A 757 10.54 28.62 26.62
C PRO A 757 9.89 27.26 26.78
N ALA A 758 9.83 26.48 25.68
CA ALA A 758 9.27 25.12 25.68
C ALA A 758 10.26 24.07 26.22
N HIS A 759 11.54 24.42 26.30
CA HIS A 759 12.62 23.55 26.77
C HIS A 759 13.42 24.22 27.88
N ALA A 760 14.04 23.40 28.73
CA ALA A 760 14.98 23.91 29.72
C ALA A 760 16.14 24.66 29.04
N PRO A 761 16.56 25.81 29.56
CA PRO A 761 17.63 26.63 28.93
C PRO A 761 18.94 25.87 28.72
N GLU A 762 19.28 24.95 29.62
CA GLU A 762 20.50 24.15 29.62
C GLU A 762 20.37 22.89 28.76
N ALA A 763 19.15 22.56 28.31
CA ALA A 763 18.95 21.38 27.48
C ALA A 763 19.70 21.51 26.14
N PRO A 764 20.33 20.42 25.63
CA PRO A 764 21.07 20.48 24.39
C PRO A 764 20.13 20.65 23.20
N LEU A 765 20.59 21.38 22.20
CA LEU A 765 19.99 21.34 20.85
C LEU A 765 20.36 19.99 20.23
N PRO A 766 19.39 19.25 19.66
CA PRO A 766 19.61 17.87 19.20
C PRO A 766 20.69 17.75 18.13
N ASN A 767 20.74 18.70 17.20
CA ASN A 767 21.65 18.75 16.06
C ASN A 767 22.27 20.13 15.89
N GLU A 768 23.29 20.26 15.05
CA GLU A 768 23.94 21.55 14.77
C GLU A 768 22.98 22.55 14.10
N LEU A 769 22.17 22.02 13.16
CA LEU A 769 21.11 22.75 12.48
C LEU A 769 19.83 21.92 12.48
N SER A 770 18.70 22.53 12.80
CA SER A 770 17.38 21.92 12.64
C SER A 770 16.56 22.78 11.68
N ILE A 771 15.93 22.13 10.71
CA ILE A 771 15.10 22.77 9.69
C ILE A 771 13.71 22.18 9.80
N ASP A 772 12.78 22.93 10.35
CA ASP A 772 11.37 22.55 10.42
C ASP A 772 10.60 23.29 9.33
N SER A 773 9.79 22.55 8.60
CA SER A 773 9.01 23.07 7.50
C SER A 773 7.54 22.70 7.63
N GLN A 774 6.66 23.66 7.38
CA GLN A 774 5.21 23.48 7.44
C GLN A 774 4.49 24.41 6.47
N VAL A 775 3.32 24.00 6.01
CA VAL A 775 2.42 24.85 5.24
C VAL A 775 1.34 25.40 6.16
N TYR A 776 1.29 26.74 6.22
CA TYR A 776 0.29 27.48 6.99
C TYR A 776 -0.15 28.73 6.23
N GLY A 777 -1.47 29.04 6.20
CA GLY A 777 -2.01 30.16 5.41
C GLY A 777 -1.79 30.02 3.91
N GLY A 778 -1.57 28.80 3.42
CA GLY A 778 -1.23 28.53 2.01
C GLY A 778 0.24 28.76 1.66
N GLU A 779 1.08 29.15 2.61
CA GLU A 779 2.51 29.42 2.41
C GLU A 779 3.37 28.37 3.12
N LEU A 780 4.49 27.96 2.49
CA LEU A 780 5.46 27.06 3.11
C LEU A 780 6.47 27.89 3.91
N VAL A 781 6.45 27.71 5.22
CA VAL A 781 7.40 28.36 6.15
C VAL A 781 8.49 27.36 6.50
N LEU A 782 9.73 27.79 6.43
CA LEU A 782 10.95 27.03 6.71
C LEU A 782 11.71 27.73 7.83
N ARG A 783 11.79 27.10 9.01
CA ARG A 783 12.47 27.64 10.19
C ARG A 783 13.78 26.93 10.42
N TRP A 784 14.87 27.65 10.39
CA TRP A 784 16.23 27.20 10.64
C TRP A 784 16.62 27.53 12.08
N THR A 785 16.82 26.51 12.92
CA THR A 785 17.22 26.67 14.32
C THR A 785 18.67 26.23 14.51
N TYR A 786 19.45 27.04 15.21
CA TYR A 786 20.88 26.85 15.43
C TYR A 786 21.32 27.52 16.74
N SER A 787 22.53 27.19 17.22
CA SER A 787 23.15 27.92 18.34
C SER A 787 23.91 29.13 17.82
N ALA A 788 23.61 30.35 18.38
CA ALA A 788 24.31 31.59 18.07
C ALA A 788 25.80 31.61 18.47
N GLU A 789 26.23 30.72 19.36
CA GLU A 789 27.65 30.53 19.69
C GLU A 789 28.39 29.66 18.70
N ARG A 790 27.66 28.85 17.91
CA ARG A 790 28.21 27.90 16.97
C ARG A 790 28.19 28.36 15.51
N PHE A 791 27.20 29.18 15.15
CA PHE A 791 27.06 29.74 13.81
C PHE A 791 26.78 31.24 13.84
N ASP A 792 27.28 31.94 12.85
CA ASP A 792 26.95 33.32 12.57
C ASP A 792 25.53 33.39 11.97
N ALA A 793 24.75 34.38 12.42
CA ALA A 793 23.37 34.58 11.94
C ALA A 793 23.33 34.97 10.44
N GLU A 794 24.31 35.71 9.93
CA GLU A 794 24.40 36.10 8.53
C GLU A 794 24.64 34.86 7.66
N LEU A 795 25.53 33.93 8.07
CA LEU A 795 25.78 32.67 7.38
C LEU A 795 24.52 31.79 7.27
N ILE A 796 23.76 31.70 8.37
CA ILE A 796 22.51 30.92 8.34
C ILE A 796 21.44 31.58 7.49
N GLY A 797 21.36 32.91 7.51
CA GLY A 797 20.49 33.68 6.61
C GLY A 797 20.82 33.44 5.13
N GLU A 798 22.08 33.55 4.75
CA GLU A 798 22.54 33.24 3.38
C GLU A 798 22.22 31.80 2.97
N LEU A 799 22.38 30.82 3.88
CA LEU A 799 22.09 29.41 3.61
C LEU A 799 20.59 29.18 3.44
N ALA A 800 19.75 29.80 4.24
CA ALA A 800 18.30 29.73 4.14
C ALA A 800 17.78 30.35 2.85
N ASP A 801 18.34 31.51 2.45
CA ASP A 801 18.02 32.18 1.18
C ASP A 801 18.49 31.33 -0.03
N ALA A 802 19.68 30.73 0.05
CA ALA A 802 20.18 29.82 -0.97
C ALA A 802 19.27 28.61 -1.13
N TYR A 803 18.74 28.06 -0.03
CA TYR A 803 17.78 26.96 -0.04
C TYR A 803 16.45 27.37 -0.70
N LEU A 804 15.91 28.53 -0.33
CA LEU A 804 14.70 29.06 -0.95
C LEU A 804 14.89 29.30 -2.45
N GLY A 805 16.05 29.85 -2.85
CA GLY A 805 16.42 30.03 -4.24
C GLY A 805 16.52 28.74 -5.05
N GLU A 806 17.13 27.68 -4.46
CA GLU A 806 17.21 26.36 -5.07
C GLU A 806 15.82 25.75 -5.21
N LEU A 807 14.96 25.89 -4.21
CA LEU A 807 13.60 25.37 -4.24
C LEU A 807 12.77 26.06 -5.33
N HIS A 808 12.88 27.39 -5.48
CA HIS A 808 12.29 28.12 -6.59
C HIS A 808 12.75 27.60 -7.96
N SER A 809 14.06 27.35 -8.07
CA SER A 809 14.64 26.83 -9.30
C SER A 809 14.17 25.41 -9.63
N LEU A 810 14.04 24.53 -8.63
CA LEU A 810 13.50 23.18 -8.78
C LEU A 810 12.02 23.17 -9.19
N ILE A 811 11.19 24.01 -8.58
CA ILE A 811 9.78 24.18 -8.95
C ILE A 811 9.70 24.64 -10.41
N ALA A 812 10.43 25.69 -10.78
CA ALA A 812 10.44 26.19 -12.16
C ALA A 812 10.94 25.15 -13.15
N HIS A 813 11.94 24.33 -12.78
CA HIS A 813 12.40 23.22 -13.58
C HIS A 813 11.29 22.18 -13.80
N CYS A 814 10.61 21.74 -12.75
CA CYS A 814 9.55 20.73 -12.83
C CYS A 814 8.33 21.19 -13.64
N LEU A 815 8.10 22.50 -13.76
CA LEU A 815 6.98 23.07 -14.52
C LEU A 815 7.28 23.28 -16.01
N ARG A 816 8.46 22.99 -16.48
CA ARG A 816 8.80 23.09 -17.91
C ARG A 816 8.20 21.92 -18.69
N ASP A 817 7.76 22.15 -19.91
CA ASP A 817 7.20 21.11 -20.80
C ASP A 817 8.19 19.98 -21.13
N ASP A 818 9.50 20.29 -21.12
CA ASP A 818 10.58 19.34 -21.39
C ASP A 818 11.15 18.70 -20.11
N ALA A 819 10.67 19.08 -18.93
CA ALA A 819 11.07 18.48 -17.67
C ALA A 819 10.32 17.18 -17.42
N GLY A 820 11.01 16.26 -16.79
CA GLY A 820 10.42 15.01 -16.35
C GLY A 820 11.38 13.84 -16.49
N GLY A 821 10.99 12.73 -15.92
CA GLY A 821 11.77 11.51 -15.99
C GLY A 821 11.21 10.45 -15.07
N LEU A 822 11.63 9.24 -15.34
CA LEU A 822 11.23 8.03 -14.62
C LEU A 822 12.41 7.53 -13.81
N THR A 823 12.10 6.80 -12.75
CA THR A 823 13.10 6.17 -11.89
C THR A 823 12.80 4.69 -11.69
N PRO A 824 13.77 3.85 -11.31
CA PRO A 824 13.57 2.43 -11.10
C PRO A 824 12.42 2.08 -10.18
N SER A 825 12.19 2.87 -9.14
CA SER A 825 11.09 2.66 -8.19
C SER A 825 9.68 2.85 -8.79
N ASP A 826 9.57 3.49 -9.96
CA ASP A 826 8.32 3.60 -10.70
C ASP A 826 7.93 2.26 -11.37
N PHE A 827 8.90 1.34 -11.58
CA PHE A 827 8.73 0.05 -12.26
C PHE A 827 9.43 -1.09 -11.49
N PRO A 828 8.93 -1.46 -10.31
CA PRO A 828 9.64 -2.39 -9.42
C PRO A 828 9.79 -3.80 -10.00
N LEU A 829 8.94 -4.20 -10.95
CA LEU A 829 9.02 -5.51 -11.60
C LEU A 829 10.16 -5.58 -12.62
N ALA A 830 10.52 -4.45 -13.25
CA ALA A 830 11.54 -4.40 -14.31
C ALA A 830 12.97 -4.49 -13.79
N ARG A 831 13.23 -4.22 -12.50
CA ARG A 831 14.54 -4.29 -11.83
C ARG A 831 15.66 -3.55 -12.55
N LEU A 832 15.34 -2.43 -13.18
CA LEU A 832 16.29 -1.63 -13.97
C LEU A 832 17.12 -0.72 -13.08
N THR A 833 18.36 -0.46 -13.48
CA THR A 833 19.12 0.68 -13.00
C THR A 833 18.64 1.97 -13.68
N GLN A 834 18.97 3.14 -13.13
CA GLN A 834 18.61 4.42 -13.74
C GLN A 834 19.21 4.56 -15.15
N ALA A 835 20.46 4.14 -15.36
CA ALA A 835 21.10 4.19 -16.66
C ALA A 835 20.41 3.31 -17.71
N GLN A 836 19.94 2.13 -17.30
CA GLN A 836 19.16 1.23 -18.17
C GLN A 836 17.79 1.83 -18.49
N LEU A 837 17.12 2.39 -17.50
CA LEU A 837 15.81 3.04 -17.70
C LEU A 837 15.92 4.27 -18.64
N ASP A 838 16.96 5.10 -18.45
CA ASP A 838 17.21 6.25 -19.32
C ASP A 838 17.67 5.80 -20.74
N GLY A 839 18.14 4.57 -20.90
CA GLY A 839 18.54 3.96 -22.17
C GLY A 839 17.43 3.26 -22.96
N LEU A 840 16.20 3.25 -22.43
CA LEU A 840 15.06 2.67 -23.14
C LEU A 840 14.82 3.43 -24.48
N PRO A 841 14.43 2.72 -25.54
CA PRO A 841 14.23 3.33 -26.86
C PRO A 841 13.00 4.24 -26.92
N VAL A 842 12.09 4.10 -25.97
CA VAL A 842 10.85 4.88 -25.86
C VAL A 842 11.08 6.10 -24.99
N PRO A 843 10.70 7.32 -25.42
CA PRO A 843 10.82 8.51 -24.58
C PRO A 843 10.05 8.37 -23.25
N ALA A 844 10.67 8.76 -22.13
CA ALA A 844 10.09 8.64 -20.78
C ALA A 844 8.67 9.22 -20.67
N ALA A 845 8.39 10.33 -21.38
CA ALA A 845 7.07 10.94 -21.40
C ALA A 845 5.96 10.03 -21.99
N GLN A 846 6.34 9.07 -22.82
CA GLN A 846 5.43 8.13 -23.48
C GLN A 846 5.29 6.80 -22.74
N ILE A 847 6.13 6.53 -21.73
CA ILE A 847 6.10 5.29 -20.96
C ILE A 847 5.03 5.37 -19.87
N GLU A 848 4.12 4.39 -19.85
CA GLU A 848 3.15 4.16 -18.79
C GLU A 848 3.70 3.16 -17.78
N ASP A 849 4.14 1.98 -18.25
CA ASP A 849 4.69 0.91 -17.42
C ASP A 849 5.81 0.14 -18.12
N VAL A 850 6.62 -0.58 -17.34
CA VAL A 850 7.70 -1.47 -17.85
C VAL A 850 7.77 -2.71 -16.97
N TYR A 851 7.76 -3.89 -17.59
CA TYR A 851 7.92 -5.17 -16.88
C TYR A 851 8.55 -6.26 -17.77
N PRO A 852 9.03 -7.39 -17.19
CA PRO A 852 9.66 -8.46 -17.95
C PRO A 852 8.70 -9.13 -18.93
N LEU A 853 9.25 -9.74 -19.97
CA LEU A 853 8.51 -10.62 -20.87
C LEU A 853 8.07 -11.89 -20.14
N THR A 854 6.98 -12.49 -20.59
CA THR A 854 6.66 -13.87 -20.23
C THR A 854 7.61 -14.82 -20.98
N PRO A 855 7.86 -16.04 -20.46
CA PRO A 855 8.74 -17.01 -21.14
C PRO A 855 8.31 -17.32 -22.57
N MET A 856 7.02 -17.29 -22.89
CA MET A 856 6.51 -17.48 -24.23
C MET A 856 6.86 -16.30 -25.15
N GLN A 857 6.73 -15.08 -24.65
CA GLN A 857 7.11 -13.87 -25.39
C GLN A 857 8.62 -13.82 -25.64
N GLU A 858 9.44 -14.23 -24.67
CA GLU A 858 10.90 -14.33 -24.85
C GLU A 858 11.27 -15.30 -25.98
N GLY A 859 10.63 -16.50 -26.00
CA GLY A 859 10.83 -17.48 -27.08
C GLY A 859 10.43 -16.94 -28.45
N MET A 860 9.28 -16.25 -28.54
CA MET A 860 8.83 -15.65 -29.82
C MET A 860 9.75 -14.53 -30.29
N LEU A 861 10.18 -13.66 -29.35
CA LEU A 861 11.11 -12.57 -29.65
C LEU A 861 12.44 -13.12 -30.16
N LEU A 862 13.01 -14.10 -29.46
CA LEU A 862 14.27 -14.74 -29.83
C LEU A 862 14.19 -15.34 -31.26
N HIS A 863 13.14 -16.10 -31.58
CA HIS A 863 12.96 -16.67 -32.93
C HIS A 863 12.82 -15.57 -33.98
N THR A 864 12.09 -14.50 -33.72
CA THR A 864 11.92 -13.39 -34.64
C THR A 864 13.25 -12.69 -34.93
N LEU A 865 14.12 -12.56 -33.93
CA LEU A 865 15.45 -11.96 -34.08
C LEU A 865 16.44 -12.88 -34.80
N LEU A 866 16.32 -14.19 -34.63
CA LEU A 866 17.18 -15.18 -35.30
C LEU A 866 16.85 -15.36 -36.81
N GLU A 867 15.58 -15.18 -37.18
CA GLU A 867 15.10 -15.37 -38.56
C GLU A 867 14.40 -14.12 -39.10
N PRO A 868 15.11 -12.99 -39.24
CA PRO A 868 14.50 -11.73 -39.69
C PRO A 868 13.97 -11.85 -41.12
N GLY A 869 12.81 -11.23 -41.38
CA GLY A 869 12.21 -11.17 -42.74
C GLY A 869 11.47 -12.44 -43.18
N THR A 870 11.40 -13.47 -42.35
CA THR A 870 10.63 -14.71 -42.67
C THR A 870 9.13 -14.54 -42.48
N GLY A 871 8.70 -13.47 -41.76
CA GLY A 871 7.31 -13.28 -41.32
C GLY A 871 6.85 -14.30 -40.31
N LEU A 872 7.80 -14.83 -39.51
CA LEU A 872 7.50 -15.71 -38.38
C LEU A 872 6.65 -14.95 -37.36
N TYR A 873 5.62 -15.58 -36.84
CA TYR A 873 4.65 -14.98 -35.89
C TYR A 873 3.88 -13.78 -36.44
N TYR A 874 3.91 -13.53 -37.73
CA TYR A 874 3.09 -12.51 -38.39
C TYR A 874 1.67 -13.05 -38.58
N MET A 875 0.71 -12.50 -37.86
CA MET A 875 -0.71 -12.82 -37.98
C MET A 875 -1.43 -11.76 -38.78
N GLN A 876 -2.40 -12.17 -39.57
CA GLN A 876 -3.13 -11.28 -40.45
C GLN A 876 -4.56 -11.77 -40.61
N ASP A 877 -5.49 -11.01 -40.04
CA ASP A 877 -6.91 -11.32 -40.07
C ASP A 877 -7.66 -10.34 -40.97
N ARG A 878 -8.63 -10.87 -41.71
CA ARG A 878 -9.45 -10.11 -42.62
C ARG A 878 -10.93 -10.34 -42.35
N TYR A 879 -11.64 -9.25 -42.14
CA TYR A 879 -13.07 -9.24 -41.87
C TYR A 879 -13.78 -8.51 -43.02
N ARG A 880 -14.89 -9.10 -43.50
CA ARG A 880 -15.76 -8.46 -44.50
C ARG A 880 -16.91 -7.78 -43.76
N ILE A 881 -17.10 -6.50 -44.00
CA ILE A 881 -18.21 -5.70 -43.45
C ILE A 881 -19.14 -5.35 -44.61
N ASN A 882 -20.39 -5.82 -44.54
CA ASN A 882 -21.42 -5.62 -45.58
C ASN A 882 -22.52 -4.69 -45.05
N SER A 883 -22.18 -3.53 -44.55
CA SER A 883 -23.07 -2.50 -44.04
C SER A 883 -22.47 -1.13 -44.29
N GLU A 884 -23.26 -0.09 -44.23
CA GLU A 884 -22.75 1.27 -44.16
C GLU A 884 -21.93 1.44 -42.89
N LEU A 885 -20.72 1.94 -43.05
CA LEU A 885 -19.78 2.19 -41.95
C LEU A 885 -19.31 3.65 -42.02
N ASP A 886 -19.31 4.31 -40.88
CA ASP A 886 -18.65 5.61 -40.70
C ASP A 886 -17.16 5.35 -40.33
N PRO A 887 -16.20 5.63 -41.23
CA PRO A 887 -14.80 5.34 -40.97
C PRO A 887 -14.22 6.12 -39.77
N GLU A 888 -14.71 7.33 -39.50
CA GLU A 888 -14.24 8.14 -38.38
C GLU A 888 -14.70 7.55 -37.03
N ARG A 889 -15.96 7.15 -36.92
CA ARG A 889 -16.46 6.45 -35.73
C ARG A 889 -15.83 5.10 -35.52
N PHE A 890 -15.52 4.37 -36.58
CA PHE A 890 -14.82 3.10 -36.53
C PHE A 890 -13.38 3.30 -35.99
N ALA A 891 -12.70 4.35 -36.47
CA ALA A 891 -11.38 4.72 -35.98
C ALA A 891 -11.41 5.12 -34.49
N GLN A 892 -12.41 5.92 -34.08
CA GLN A 892 -12.58 6.29 -32.67
C GLN A 892 -12.84 5.07 -31.77
N ALA A 893 -13.63 4.09 -32.22
CA ALA A 893 -13.87 2.86 -31.48
C ALA A 893 -12.57 2.06 -31.28
N TRP A 894 -11.75 1.90 -32.32
CA TRP A 894 -10.45 1.24 -32.20
C TRP A 894 -9.47 2.03 -31.33
N GLN A 895 -9.49 3.34 -31.42
CA GLN A 895 -8.70 4.20 -30.53
C GLN A 895 -9.05 3.93 -29.04
N ALA A 896 -10.34 3.80 -28.72
CA ALA A 896 -10.79 3.46 -27.38
C ALA A 896 -10.37 2.05 -26.96
N VAL A 897 -10.43 1.06 -27.88
CA VAL A 897 -9.98 -0.32 -27.61
C VAL A 897 -8.47 -0.34 -27.30
N VAL A 898 -7.65 0.34 -28.11
CA VAL A 898 -6.20 0.39 -27.88
C VAL A 898 -5.86 1.16 -26.61
N ALA A 899 -6.56 2.24 -26.32
CA ALA A 899 -6.37 2.96 -25.07
C ALA A 899 -6.69 2.10 -23.84
N ARG A 900 -7.71 1.25 -23.93
CA ARG A 900 -8.16 0.38 -22.85
C ARG A 900 -7.22 -0.80 -22.58
N HIS A 901 -6.64 -1.41 -23.63
CA HIS A 901 -5.87 -2.66 -23.52
C HIS A 901 -4.37 -2.38 -23.62
N GLU A 902 -3.68 -2.48 -22.49
CA GLU A 902 -2.24 -2.24 -22.37
C GLU A 902 -1.42 -3.09 -23.34
N ALA A 903 -1.78 -4.36 -23.52
CA ALA A 903 -1.11 -5.25 -24.47
C ALA A 903 -1.04 -4.68 -25.89
N LEU A 904 -2.09 -3.95 -26.35
CA LEU A 904 -2.09 -3.30 -27.67
C LEU A 904 -1.22 -2.04 -27.74
N ARG A 905 -0.59 -1.66 -26.64
CA ARG A 905 0.32 -0.52 -26.51
C ARG A 905 1.74 -0.93 -26.14
N ALA A 906 2.05 -2.23 -26.18
CA ALA A 906 3.33 -2.77 -25.78
C ALA A 906 4.34 -2.79 -26.95
N SER A 907 5.54 -2.27 -26.73
CA SER A 907 6.74 -2.55 -27.53
C SER A 907 7.70 -3.43 -26.73
N PHE A 908 8.70 -4.02 -27.40
CA PHE A 908 9.55 -5.06 -26.82
C PHE A 908 11.01 -4.66 -26.91
N CYS A 909 11.70 -4.64 -25.76
CA CYS A 909 13.08 -4.20 -25.63
C CYS A 909 13.97 -5.36 -25.14
N TRP A 910 15.05 -5.67 -25.87
CA TRP A 910 15.96 -6.78 -25.60
C TRP A 910 17.43 -6.36 -25.49
N ASN A 911 17.71 -5.08 -25.62
CA ASN A 911 19.06 -4.52 -25.67
C ASN A 911 19.40 -3.62 -24.48
N VAL A 912 18.55 -3.65 -23.43
CA VAL A 912 18.72 -2.86 -22.21
C VAL A 912 18.56 -3.79 -21.01
N GLY A 913 19.63 -3.97 -20.23
CA GLY A 913 19.60 -4.85 -19.05
C GLY A 913 19.85 -6.32 -19.34
N GLU A 914 19.62 -7.17 -18.36
CA GLU A 914 19.78 -8.63 -18.43
C GLU A 914 18.48 -9.31 -18.89
N ASP A 915 17.33 -8.75 -18.53
CA ASP A 915 16.01 -9.26 -18.86
C ASP A 915 15.47 -8.62 -20.16
N MET A 916 14.69 -9.38 -20.91
CA MET A 916 13.91 -8.85 -22.03
C MET A 916 12.63 -8.19 -21.45
N LEU A 917 12.33 -6.99 -21.94
CA LEU A 917 11.29 -6.15 -21.35
C LEU A 917 10.17 -5.84 -22.35
N GLN A 918 8.96 -5.68 -21.85
CA GLN A 918 7.90 -5.00 -22.55
C GLN A 918 7.68 -3.61 -21.94
N VAL A 919 7.56 -2.62 -22.83
CA VAL A 919 7.36 -1.22 -22.51
C VAL A 919 5.94 -0.84 -22.93
N ILE A 920 5.11 -0.49 -21.96
CA ILE A 920 3.74 -0.07 -22.21
C ILE A 920 3.73 1.43 -22.49
N HIS A 921 3.24 1.79 -23.67
CA HIS A 921 3.11 3.19 -24.06
C HIS A 921 1.84 3.81 -23.46
N LYS A 922 1.90 5.08 -23.10
CA LYS A 922 0.70 5.85 -22.77
C LYS A 922 -0.28 5.85 -23.94
N PRO A 923 -1.60 5.94 -23.68
CA PRO A 923 -2.58 6.06 -24.75
C PRO A 923 -2.25 7.22 -25.69
N GLY A 924 -2.12 6.90 -26.99
CA GLY A 924 -1.78 7.83 -28.04
C GLY A 924 -2.70 7.65 -29.26
N SER A 925 -2.44 8.35 -30.33
CA SER A 925 -3.20 8.16 -31.59
C SER A 925 -2.87 6.80 -32.19
N THR A 926 -3.89 6.00 -32.44
CA THR A 926 -3.78 4.74 -33.19
C THR A 926 -4.25 4.97 -34.61
N PRO A 927 -3.35 5.09 -35.58
CA PRO A 927 -3.75 5.34 -36.98
C PRO A 927 -4.41 4.10 -37.56
N ILE A 928 -5.62 4.27 -38.12
CA ILE A 928 -6.24 3.30 -38.99
C ILE A 928 -6.03 3.83 -40.41
N GLU A 929 -5.37 3.05 -41.25
CA GLU A 929 -5.19 3.38 -42.63
C GLU A 929 -6.49 3.12 -43.40
N CYS A 930 -7.11 4.19 -43.91
CA CYS A 930 -8.34 4.09 -44.69
C CYS A 930 -8.02 4.17 -46.19
N LEU A 931 -8.30 3.11 -46.93
CA LEU A 931 -8.09 3.01 -48.37
C LEU A 931 -9.45 2.95 -49.09
N ASP A 932 -9.56 3.63 -50.25
CA ASP A 932 -10.75 3.54 -51.12
C ASP A 932 -10.40 2.81 -52.40
N TRP A 933 -10.91 1.60 -52.56
CA TRP A 933 -10.81 0.76 -53.76
C TRP A 933 -12.17 0.59 -54.46
N SER A 934 -13.15 1.42 -54.18
CA SER A 934 -14.49 1.33 -54.78
C SER A 934 -14.46 1.51 -56.32
N ALA A 935 -13.44 2.20 -56.86
CA ALA A 935 -13.20 2.37 -58.27
C ALA A 935 -12.39 1.19 -58.92
N VAL A 936 -11.86 0.28 -58.13
CA VAL A 936 -11.12 -0.91 -58.61
C VAL A 936 -12.12 -2.00 -58.98
N PRO A 937 -12.00 -2.60 -60.19
CA PRO A 937 -12.88 -3.71 -60.58
C PRO A 937 -12.85 -4.84 -59.53
N GLU A 938 -14.00 -5.41 -59.21
CA GLU A 938 -14.15 -6.42 -58.16
C GLU A 938 -13.23 -7.65 -58.41
N ALA A 939 -13.03 -8.04 -59.70
CA ALA A 939 -12.11 -9.13 -60.09
C ALA A 939 -10.62 -8.83 -59.77
N GLU A 940 -10.24 -7.54 -59.66
CA GLU A 940 -8.85 -7.11 -59.40
C GLU A 940 -8.61 -6.79 -57.91
N GLN A 941 -9.67 -6.57 -57.12
CA GLN A 941 -9.57 -6.19 -55.72
C GLN A 941 -8.85 -7.30 -54.90
N GLU A 942 -9.18 -8.55 -55.12
CA GLU A 942 -8.56 -9.68 -54.43
C GLU A 942 -7.07 -9.83 -54.79
N ALA A 943 -6.70 -9.69 -56.06
CA ALA A 943 -5.30 -9.71 -56.47
C ALA A 943 -4.51 -8.56 -55.81
N LYS A 944 -5.09 -7.36 -55.74
CA LYS A 944 -4.47 -6.20 -55.10
C LYS A 944 -4.31 -6.40 -53.60
N LEU A 945 -5.28 -7.08 -52.96
CA LEU A 945 -5.20 -7.42 -51.56
C LEU A 945 -4.05 -8.42 -51.28
N GLN A 946 -3.90 -9.43 -52.11
CA GLN A 946 -2.80 -10.41 -51.96
C GLN A 946 -1.41 -9.74 -52.08
N VAL A 947 -1.28 -8.74 -52.96
CA VAL A 947 -0.05 -7.95 -53.08
C VAL A 947 0.20 -7.17 -51.79
N LEU A 948 -0.83 -6.53 -51.27
CA LEU A 948 -0.74 -5.78 -50.00
C LEU A 948 -0.34 -6.68 -48.84
N HIS A 949 -0.98 -7.83 -48.71
CA HIS A 949 -0.64 -8.84 -47.66
C HIS A 949 0.81 -9.29 -47.74
N LYS A 950 1.29 -9.56 -48.94
CA LYS A 950 2.67 -9.99 -49.16
C LYS A 950 3.66 -8.89 -48.79
N GLN A 951 3.39 -7.66 -49.18
CA GLN A 951 4.24 -6.51 -48.86
C GLN A 951 4.34 -6.27 -47.36
N GLU A 952 3.21 -6.30 -46.64
CA GLU A 952 3.21 -6.13 -45.16
C GLU A 952 4.03 -7.22 -44.45
N ARG A 953 3.84 -8.47 -44.88
CA ARG A 953 4.55 -9.61 -44.29
C ARG A 953 6.05 -9.53 -44.52
N GLU A 954 6.49 -9.06 -45.73
CA GLU A 954 7.89 -8.87 -46.05
C GLU A 954 8.51 -7.69 -45.30
N THR A 955 7.71 -6.62 -45.01
CA THR A 955 8.16 -5.45 -44.25
C THR A 955 8.31 -5.78 -42.77
N GLY A 956 7.39 -6.60 -42.18
CA GLY A 956 7.39 -6.95 -40.78
C GLY A 956 6.99 -5.79 -39.87
N PHE A 957 7.34 -5.91 -38.58
CA PHE A 957 7.03 -4.92 -37.52
C PHE A 957 8.29 -4.40 -36.88
N ASP A 958 8.28 -3.12 -36.49
CA ASP A 958 9.26 -2.55 -35.57
C ASP A 958 8.81 -2.91 -34.11
N LEU A 959 9.40 -3.97 -33.56
CA LEU A 959 9.09 -4.45 -32.22
C LEU A 959 9.62 -3.53 -31.13
N LEU A 960 10.63 -2.70 -31.43
CA LEU A 960 11.36 -1.95 -30.43
C LEU A 960 10.69 -0.61 -30.07
N ASN A 961 10.17 0.08 -31.07
CA ASN A 961 9.74 1.47 -30.91
C ASN A 961 8.22 1.66 -30.86
N GLN A 962 7.45 0.67 -31.26
CA GLN A 962 5.99 0.75 -31.32
C GLN A 962 5.33 -0.61 -31.13
N ALA A 963 4.04 -0.58 -30.76
CA ALA A 963 3.26 -1.80 -30.68
C ALA A 963 3.15 -2.46 -32.07
N PRO A 964 3.47 -3.76 -32.20
CA PRO A 964 3.58 -4.43 -33.47
C PRO A 964 2.23 -4.87 -34.02
N PHE A 965 1.39 -3.92 -34.42
CA PHE A 965 0.15 -4.17 -35.14
C PHE A 965 -0.20 -3.03 -36.10
N HIS A 966 -0.93 -3.37 -37.18
CA HIS A 966 -1.49 -2.42 -38.12
C HIS A 966 -2.97 -2.66 -38.31
N LEU A 967 -3.74 -1.57 -38.45
CA LEU A 967 -5.18 -1.59 -38.70
C LEU A 967 -5.46 -0.91 -40.05
N ARG A 968 -6.22 -1.56 -40.92
CA ARG A 968 -6.63 -1.00 -42.22
C ARG A 968 -8.14 -1.20 -42.45
N LEU A 969 -8.78 -0.16 -42.97
CA LEU A 969 -10.15 -0.21 -43.43
C LEU A 969 -10.16 0.10 -44.94
N ILE A 970 -10.55 -0.86 -45.75
CA ILE A 970 -10.54 -0.75 -47.22
C ILE A 970 -11.97 -0.72 -47.71
N ARG A 971 -12.42 0.41 -48.26
CA ARG A 971 -13.72 0.52 -48.92
C ARG A 971 -13.67 -0.13 -50.30
N VAL A 972 -14.51 -1.15 -50.55
CA VAL A 972 -14.53 -1.91 -51.80
C VAL A 972 -15.87 -1.75 -52.58
N GLY A 973 -16.81 -0.98 -51.99
CA GLY A 973 -18.11 -0.68 -52.61
C GLY A 973 -18.95 0.29 -51.77
N ALA A 974 -20.17 0.57 -52.15
CA ALA A 974 -21.03 1.58 -51.50
C ALA A 974 -21.23 1.29 -50.00
N ALA A 975 -21.53 0.03 -49.62
CA ALA A 975 -21.70 -0.43 -48.24
C ALA A 975 -20.88 -1.71 -47.99
N ARG A 976 -19.71 -1.82 -48.61
CA ARG A 976 -18.82 -2.98 -48.47
C ARG A 976 -17.42 -2.51 -48.13
N TYR A 977 -16.87 -3.08 -47.03
CA TYR A 977 -15.52 -2.80 -46.59
C TYR A 977 -14.80 -4.12 -46.26
N TRP A 978 -13.49 -4.09 -46.37
CA TRP A 978 -12.61 -5.04 -45.71
C TRP A 978 -11.89 -4.36 -44.55
N PHE A 979 -11.98 -4.96 -43.35
CA PHE A 979 -11.16 -4.57 -42.25
C PHE A 979 -10.05 -5.60 -42.09
N MET A 980 -8.82 -5.12 -42.05
CA MET A 980 -7.63 -5.93 -41.85
C MET A 980 -6.94 -5.55 -40.54
N MET A 981 -6.62 -6.56 -39.75
CA MET A 981 -5.76 -6.47 -38.59
C MET A 981 -4.53 -7.34 -38.82
N SER A 982 -3.35 -6.73 -38.81
CA SER A 982 -2.09 -7.44 -38.90
C SER A 982 -1.31 -7.20 -37.62
N ASN A 983 -0.83 -8.25 -36.95
CA ASN A 983 -0.09 -8.14 -35.69
C ASN A 983 0.99 -9.21 -35.57
N HIS A 984 2.01 -8.93 -34.75
CA HIS A 984 2.94 -9.96 -34.32
C HIS A 984 2.32 -10.75 -33.16
N HIS A 985 2.47 -12.08 -33.18
CA HIS A 985 1.86 -12.97 -32.21
C HIS A 985 2.38 -12.76 -30.75
N ILE A 986 3.52 -12.09 -30.58
CA ILE A 986 4.06 -11.69 -29.28
C ILE A 986 3.13 -10.73 -28.51
N LEU A 987 2.31 -9.97 -29.27
CA LEU A 987 1.41 -8.95 -28.72
C LEU A 987 0.14 -9.56 -28.13
N ILE A 988 -0.48 -10.44 -28.92
CA ILE A 988 -1.77 -11.08 -28.61
C ILE A 988 -1.78 -12.52 -29.11
N ASP A 989 -2.57 -13.36 -28.45
CA ASP A 989 -2.80 -14.75 -28.86
C ASP A 989 -4.22 -14.97 -29.42
N ALA A 990 -4.57 -16.21 -29.72
CA ALA A 990 -5.87 -16.56 -30.31
C ALA A 990 -7.06 -16.36 -29.33
N TRP A 991 -6.81 -16.03 -28.07
CA TRP A 991 -7.82 -15.71 -27.07
C TRP A 991 -8.15 -14.20 -27.05
N CYS A 992 -7.25 -13.39 -27.54
CA CYS A 992 -7.40 -11.93 -27.64
C CYS A 992 -8.17 -11.51 -28.90
#